data_f9a71215d9b0699266bc1c01839bcce0
#
_entry.id   f9a71215d9b0699266bc1c01839bcce0
#
_cell.length_a   1.000
_cell.length_b   1.000
_cell.length_c   1.000
_cell.angle_alpha   90.00
_cell.angle_beta   90.00
_cell.angle_gamma   90.00
#
_symmetry.space_group_name_H-M   'P 1'
#
loop_
_entity.id
_entity.type
_entity.pdbx_description
1 polymer ?
#
loop_
_entity_poly.entity_id
_entity_poly.type
_entity_poly.pdbx_seq_one_letter_code
_entity_poly.pdbx_strand_id
1 'polypeptide(L)'
;MSAITGIIHFTNEPVSIEHGTRLMSDLQKYPADDIQIWHKENAFLGCHAQWITPESVGEQLPFYNYEKQLAITADAIIDNRNELFEKLQVDYGDRKNMTDSELILLSYQKWGEAAPKYLVGDFAFMIWDEKKQTLFGARDFSGSRTLYFYRGEEKFAFCTNINPLFTLPYVEKKLNEQWLAEFLAIPVNFESIDPSSTVYKTIEQIPPSHSVTVKNGKVKLSRYNTLIAGERLQLKSNEEYEEAFLEVYQNAIRSRLRTHHQVGAHLSGGLDSGSVASFAARDLSAANKRLHTYSYVPVKGFVDWTHRSRVADERPFIQSTVQHVGNIKEHYLDFEGRSPLSEIDEWLEILEMPYKFFENTFWLRGIYEEARLQGIGVLLNGQRGNWTVSWGPAVDYQAMLLKKMNLRRFLQELYSYSRNIGVKKSRVFSVVRKKAFPFLNRISSSKNQIVFPRFINPEFANRMNVFDKLIEHNIDVTGTSITDAYEIKKRQFEQLYYWSITGAYGSKLSLRYSLWDRDPTNDLRVVQFCLAVPEEQYVQNGLDRALIRRATKNFLPDKVRLNQLTRGVQGSDGVYRMAHQWSEFIEELEQLSKDPIISEFLDIEVIRTAISKIKEEPHPEYAFDLDFRILMRSLIVYRFMKKNI
;
A
#
# COMPACT_ATOMS: atom_id res chain seq x y z
N MET A 1 14.51 -3.02 -7.64
CA MET A 1 13.40 -2.36 -8.34
C MET A 1 13.96 -1.45 -9.42
N SER A 2 13.41 -1.48 -10.62
CA SER A 2 13.90 -0.68 -11.74
C SER A 2 13.03 0.55 -11.96
N ALA A 3 13.60 1.65 -12.45
CA ALA A 3 12.81 2.76 -12.97
C ALA A 3 12.76 2.65 -14.50
N ILE A 4 11.55 2.58 -15.05
CA ILE A 4 11.30 2.50 -16.48
C ILE A 4 10.73 3.80 -17.01
N THR A 5 11.09 4.15 -18.24
CA THR A 5 10.61 5.35 -18.92
C THR A 5 10.53 5.16 -20.43
N GLY A 6 9.76 6.01 -21.08
CA GLY A 6 9.73 6.01 -22.56
C GLY A 6 8.90 7.14 -23.16
N ILE A 7 9.12 7.34 -24.45
CA ILE A 7 8.43 8.33 -25.28
C ILE A 7 8.00 7.65 -26.58
N ILE A 8 6.75 7.86 -27.00
CA ILE A 8 6.23 7.42 -28.29
C ILE A 8 5.65 8.64 -29.01
N HIS A 9 6.03 8.85 -30.25
CA HIS A 9 5.36 9.78 -31.14
C HIS A 9 4.32 9.05 -32.02
N PHE A 10 3.17 9.66 -32.20
CA PHE A 10 2.10 9.13 -33.06
C PHE A 10 2.25 9.57 -34.52
N THR A 11 3.14 10.52 -34.75
CA THR A 11 3.52 11.03 -36.07
C THR A 11 4.76 10.28 -36.56
N ASN A 12 5.14 10.52 -37.81
CA ASN A 12 6.41 9.99 -38.36
C ASN A 12 7.65 10.80 -37.91
N GLU A 13 7.48 11.77 -37.00
CA GLU A 13 8.60 12.49 -36.42
C GLU A 13 9.39 11.58 -35.46
N PRO A 14 10.71 11.49 -35.58
CA PRO A 14 11.53 10.71 -34.67
C PRO A 14 11.47 11.32 -33.26
N VAL A 15 11.53 10.48 -32.25
CA VAL A 15 11.70 10.94 -30.87
C VAL A 15 13.08 11.57 -30.72
N SER A 16 13.13 12.79 -30.18
CA SER A 16 14.40 13.44 -29.87
C SER A 16 15.16 12.64 -28.80
N ILE A 17 16.38 12.25 -29.10
CA ILE A 17 17.29 11.59 -28.16
C ILE A 17 17.53 12.48 -26.92
N GLU A 18 17.54 13.80 -27.07
CA GLU A 18 17.67 14.75 -25.98
C GLU A 18 16.52 14.62 -24.97
N HIS A 19 15.28 14.49 -25.43
CA HIS A 19 14.13 14.29 -24.56
C HIS A 19 14.25 12.99 -23.74
N GLY A 20 14.65 11.89 -24.41
CA GLY A 20 14.92 10.64 -23.72
C GLY A 20 16.05 10.75 -22.70
N THR A 21 17.14 11.44 -23.04
CA THR A 21 18.27 11.67 -22.15
C THR A 21 17.87 12.51 -20.92
N ARG A 22 17.03 13.53 -21.08
CA ARG A 22 16.51 14.33 -19.97
C ARG A 22 15.72 13.47 -18.96
N LEU A 23 14.82 12.59 -19.45
CA LEU A 23 14.11 11.63 -18.60
C LEU A 23 15.07 10.74 -17.82
N MET A 24 16.06 10.16 -18.51
CA MET A 24 17.06 9.28 -17.90
C MET A 24 17.94 10.01 -16.89
N SER A 25 18.28 11.27 -17.16
CA SER A 25 19.13 12.09 -16.28
C SER A 25 18.44 12.36 -14.92
N ASP A 26 17.13 12.63 -14.89
CA ASP A 26 16.42 12.84 -13.62
C ASP A 26 16.30 11.56 -12.79
N LEU A 27 16.41 10.39 -13.42
CA LEU A 27 16.42 9.11 -12.73
C LEU A 27 17.77 8.77 -12.09
N GLN A 28 18.88 9.48 -12.42
CA GLN A 28 20.22 9.21 -11.88
C GLN A 28 20.34 9.41 -10.37
N LYS A 29 19.38 10.09 -9.76
CA LYS A 29 19.30 10.22 -8.28
C LYS A 29 18.98 8.90 -7.56
N TYR A 30 18.51 7.88 -8.29
CA TYR A 30 18.24 6.55 -7.76
C TYR A 30 19.39 5.59 -8.04
N PRO A 31 19.71 4.67 -7.12
CA PRO A 31 20.68 3.61 -7.37
C PRO A 31 20.28 2.78 -8.60
N ALA A 32 21.24 2.36 -9.39
CA ALA A 32 21.05 1.45 -10.52
C ALA A 32 22.26 0.53 -10.66
N ASP A 33 22.02 -0.74 -11.01
CA ASP A 33 23.05 -1.71 -11.34
C ASP A 33 23.42 -1.65 -12.83
N ASP A 34 22.44 -1.25 -13.67
CA ASP A 34 22.63 -1.03 -15.11
C ASP A 34 21.73 0.11 -15.60
N ILE A 35 22.18 0.85 -16.63
CA ILE A 35 21.44 1.96 -17.22
C ILE A 35 21.53 1.83 -18.73
N GLN A 36 20.41 1.52 -19.37
CA GLN A 36 20.32 1.32 -20.81
C GLN A 36 19.17 2.10 -21.43
N ILE A 37 19.33 2.39 -22.72
CA ILE A 37 18.29 2.95 -23.58
C ILE A 37 18.14 2.11 -24.84
N TRP A 38 16.93 2.08 -25.37
CA TRP A 38 16.62 1.61 -26.71
C TRP A 38 15.89 2.74 -27.45
N HIS A 39 16.35 3.07 -28.64
CA HIS A 39 15.78 4.16 -29.45
C HIS A 39 15.70 3.75 -30.90
N LYS A 40 14.55 3.91 -31.51
CA LYS A 40 14.31 3.64 -32.90
C LYS A 40 13.16 4.51 -33.41
N GLU A 41 13.43 5.38 -34.40
CA GLU A 41 12.41 6.23 -35.03
C GLU A 41 11.51 6.95 -33.99
N ASN A 42 10.23 6.61 -33.97
CA ASN A 42 9.20 7.23 -33.15
C ASN A 42 9.05 6.64 -31.74
N ALA A 43 9.97 5.77 -31.31
CA ALA A 43 9.94 5.14 -30.01
C ALA A 43 11.28 5.23 -29.26
N PHE A 44 11.21 5.63 -28.00
CA PHE A 44 12.32 5.62 -27.04
C PHE A 44 11.89 4.87 -25.80
N LEU A 45 12.71 3.94 -25.31
CA LEU A 45 12.54 3.26 -24.02
C LEU A 45 13.84 3.39 -23.23
N GLY A 46 13.72 3.53 -21.91
CA GLY A 46 14.84 3.59 -20.97
C GLY A 46 14.58 2.77 -19.73
N CYS A 47 15.68 2.32 -19.10
CA CYS A 47 15.62 1.62 -17.83
C CYS A 47 16.83 1.98 -16.96
N HIS A 48 16.57 2.32 -15.70
CA HIS A 48 17.52 2.27 -14.60
C HIS A 48 17.25 0.97 -13.84
N ALA A 49 17.98 -0.09 -14.17
CA ALA A 49 17.77 -1.42 -13.64
C ALA A 49 18.37 -1.59 -12.24
N GLN A 50 17.64 -2.25 -11.37
CA GLN A 50 18.13 -2.75 -10.08
C GLN A 50 17.92 -4.27 -10.05
N TRP A 51 18.98 -5.01 -9.95
CA TRP A 51 18.94 -6.47 -9.98
C TRP A 51 18.62 -7.03 -8.60
N ILE A 52 17.48 -7.65 -8.45
CA ILE A 52 17.00 -8.18 -7.17
C ILE A 52 16.95 -9.71 -7.18
N THR A 53 16.42 -10.29 -8.25
CA THR A 53 16.31 -11.75 -8.37
C THR A 53 17.60 -12.35 -8.95
N PRO A 54 17.89 -13.63 -8.69
CA PRO A 54 19.07 -14.27 -9.28
C PRO A 54 19.11 -14.19 -10.81
N GLU A 55 17.95 -14.28 -11.45
CA GLU A 55 17.81 -14.26 -12.91
C GLU A 55 17.97 -12.86 -13.51
N SER A 56 17.76 -11.81 -12.70
CA SER A 56 17.90 -10.42 -13.18
C SER A 56 19.35 -9.93 -13.19
N VAL A 57 20.28 -10.66 -12.58
CA VAL A 57 21.70 -10.25 -12.54
C VAL A 57 22.28 -10.30 -13.95
N GLY A 58 22.68 -9.13 -14.47
CA GLY A 58 23.18 -8.98 -15.83
C GLY A 58 22.10 -8.83 -16.90
N GLU A 59 20.81 -8.78 -16.52
CA GLU A 59 19.72 -8.48 -17.45
C GLU A 59 19.88 -7.07 -18.02
N GLN A 60 19.77 -6.94 -19.33
CA GLN A 60 19.82 -5.67 -20.03
C GLN A 60 18.42 -5.24 -20.45
N LEU A 61 17.93 -4.17 -19.86
CA LEU A 61 16.65 -3.55 -20.18
C LEU A 61 16.85 -2.08 -20.60
N PRO A 62 16.21 -1.61 -21.66
CA PRO A 62 15.20 -2.28 -22.50
C PRO A 62 15.78 -3.42 -23.36
N PHE A 63 15.05 -4.55 -23.41
CA PHE A 63 15.40 -5.69 -24.26
C PHE A 63 14.65 -5.63 -25.58
N TYR A 64 15.35 -5.81 -26.72
CA TYR A 64 14.73 -5.86 -28.04
C TYR A 64 14.90 -7.25 -28.70
N ASN A 65 13.78 -7.88 -28.96
CA ASN A 65 13.74 -9.13 -29.71
C ASN A 65 13.66 -8.85 -31.23
N TYR A 66 14.76 -9.06 -31.93
CA TYR A 66 14.88 -8.78 -33.38
C TYR A 66 13.96 -9.66 -34.24
N GLU A 67 13.76 -10.91 -33.87
CA GLU A 67 12.93 -11.84 -34.64
C GLU A 67 11.43 -11.43 -34.57
N LYS A 68 10.97 -11.09 -33.39
CA LYS A 68 9.58 -10.72 -33.14
C LYS A 68 9.29 -9.23 -33.34
N GLN A 69 10.35 -8.41 -33.38
CA GLN A 69 10.28 -6.92 -33.44
C GLN A 69 9.51 -6.35 -32.24
N LEU A 70 9.87 -6.80 -31.05
CA LEU A 70 9.29 -6.37 -29.77
C LEU A 70 10.37 -5.80 -28.86
N ALA A 71 10.16 -4.59 -28.33
CA ALA A 71 11.01 -4.02 -27.29
C ALA A 71 10.25 -4.02 -25.96
N ILE A 72 10.89 -4.40 -24.86
CA ILE A 72 10.30 -4.35 -23.52
C ILE A 72 11.18 -3.57 -22.55
N THR A 73 10.54 -2.78 -21.70
CA THR A 73 11.12 -2.27 -20.44
C THR A 73 10.19 -2.64 -19.29
N ALA A 74 10.76 -3.11 -18.17
CA ALA A 74 9.96 -3.68 -17.09
C ALA A 74 10.59 -3.40 -15.73
N ASP A 75 9.70 -3.19 -14.73
CA ASP A 75 9.95 -3.27 -13.31
C ASP A 75 9.08 -4.38 -12.76
N ALA A 76 9.61 -5.61 -12.68
CA ALA A 76 8.78 -6.80 -12.46
C ALA A 76 9.49 -7.91 -11.67
N ILE A 77 8.73 -8.55 -10.77
CA ILE A 77 9.02 -9.88 -10.22
C ILE A 77 7.77 -10.75 -10.38
N ILE A 78 7.89 -11.85 -11.10
CA ILE A 78 6.79 -12.79 -11.38
C ILE A 78 6.87 -13.98 -10.43
N ASP A 79 5.79 -14.23 -9.70
CA ASP A 79 5.74 -15.24 -8.64
C ASP A 79 5.25 -16.61 -9.08
N ASN A 80 4.48 -16.69 -10.17
CA ASN A 80 3.96 -17.94 -10.70
C ASN A 80 4.78 -18.50 -11.90
N ARG A 81 6.11 -18.34 -11.87
CA ARG A 81 7.02 -18.74 -12.96
C ARG A 81 6.82 -20.18 -13.42
N ASN A 82 6.75 -21.13 -12.48
CA ASN A 82 6.58 -22.54 -12.83
C ASN A 82 5.30 -22.80 -13.61
N GLU A 83 4.18 -22.19 -13.22
CA GLU A 83 2.92 -22.25 -13.94
C GLU A 83 3.05 -21.65 -15.35
N LEU A 84 3.75 -20.53 -15.48
CA LEU A 84 3.99 -19.89 -16.78
C LEU A 84 4.91 -20.73 -17.66
N PHE A 85 5.96 -21.33 -17.13
CA PHE A 85 6.83 -22.24 -17.89
C PHE A 85 6.04 -23.37 -18.54
N GLU A 86 5.14 -24.00 -17.79
CA GLU A 86 4.29 -25.05 -18.34
C GLU A 86 3.32 -24.52 -19.39
N LYS A 87 2.61 -23.43 -19.07
CA LYS A 87 1.64 -22.84 -19.99
C LYS A 87 2.30 -22.30 -21.27
N LEU A 88 3.49 -21.76 -21.19
CA LEU A 88 4.25 -21.20 -22.32
C LEU A 88 5.07 -22.26 -23.06
N GLN A 89 5.15 -23.48 -22.51
CA GLN A 89 5.96 -24.58 -23.05
C GLN A 89 7.44 -24.22 -23.16
N VAL A 90 7.98 -23.57 -22.09
CA VAL A 90 9.39 -23.21 -22.02
C VAL A 90 10.23 -24.46 -21.80
N ASP A 91 11.29 -24.63 -22.60
CA ASP A 91 12.22 -25.74 -22.48
C ASP A 91 12.88 -25.74 -21.09
N TYR A 92 13.04 -26.95 -20.52
CA TYR A 92 13.55 -27.08 -19.14
C TYR A 92 14.94 -26.46 -18.95
N GLY A 93 15.78 -26.52 -19.97
CA GLY A 93 17.13 -25.95 -19.97
C GLY A 93 17.15 -24.41 -19.83
N ASP A 94 16.15 -23.75 -20.38
CA ASP A 94 16.06 -22.29 -20.41
C ASP A 94 15.45 -21.70 -19.12
N ARG A 95 14.66 -22.49 -18.39
CA ARG A 95 13.87 -22.04 -17.23
C ARG A 95 14.73 -21.39 -16.13
N LYS A 96 15.93 -21.88 -15.92
CA LYS A 96 16.81 -21.43 -14.83
C LYS A 96 17.28 -19.99 -15.02
N ASN A 97 17.59 -19.60 -16.26
CA ASN A 97 18.21 -18.30 -16.57
C ASN A 97 17.21 -17.29 -17.13
N MET A 98 16.01 -17.73 -17.50
CA MET A 98 14.97 -16.87 -18.08
C MET A 98 14.58 -15.75 -17.10
N THR A 99 14.65 -14.51 -17.54
CA THR A 99 14.28 -13.36 -16.73
C THR A 99 12.76 -13.17 -16.63
N ASP A 100 12.30 -12.33 -15.69
CA ASP A 100 10.87 -12.07 -15.54
C ASP A 100 10.32 -11.23 -16.70
N SER A 101 11.14 -10.35 -17.30
CA SER A 101 10.79 -9.58 -18.49
C SER A 101 10.66 -10.47 -19.74
N GLU A 102 11.52 -11.48 -19.89
CA GLU A 102 11.37 -12.48 -20.96
C GLU A 102 10.06 -13.28 -20.81
N LEU A 103 9.70 -13.69 -19.58
CA LEU A 103 8.42 -14.34 -19.32
C LEU A 103 7.21 -13.46 -19.66
N ILE A 104 7.28 -12.15 -19.34
CA ILE A 104 6.26 -11.18 -19.72
C ILE A 104 6.16 -11.08 -21.24
N LEU A 105 7.29 -11.01 -21.93
CA LEU A 105 7.34 -10.91 -23.39
C LEU A 105 6.76 -12.16 -24.08
N LEU A 106 7.11 -13.36 -23.59
CA LEU A 106 6.54 -14.62 -24.07
C LEU A 106 5.03 -14.71 -23.79
N SER A 107 4.59 -14.20 -22.64
CA SER A 107 3.17 -14.11 -22.30
C SER A 107 2.42 -13.20 -23.26
N TYR A 108 3.00 -12.04 -23.60
CA TYR A 108 2.42 -11.14 -24.60
C TYR A 108 2.37 -11.77 -25.99
N GLN A 109 3.42 -12.46 -26.39
CA GLN A 109 3.43 -13.18 -27.70
C GLN A 109 2.29 -14.23 -27.78
N LYS A 110 2.03 -14.95 -26.69
CA LYS A 110 1.01 -16.00 -26.67
C LYS A 110 -0.41 -15.45 -26.51
N TRP A 111 -0.62 -14.49 -25.60
CA TRP A 111 -1.96 -14.06 -25.20
C TRP A 111 -2.28 -12.60 -25.57
N GLY A 112 -1.34 -11.88 -26.18
CA GLY A 112 -1.52 -10.48 -26.54
C GLY A 112 -1.90 -9.61 -25.35
N GLU A 113 -2.88 -8.73 -25.50
CA GLU A 113 -3.38 -7.83 -24.44
C GLU A 113 -4.00 -8.56 -23.23
N ALA A 114 -4.26 -9.87 -23.34
CA ALA A 114 -4.74 -10.69 -22.23
C ALA A 114 -3.61 -11.21 -21.31
N ALA A 115 -2.34 -11.04 -21.67
CA ALA A 115 -1.19 -11.52 -20.91
C ALA A 115 -1.23 -11.19 -19.41
N PRO A 116 -1.58 -9.97 -18.97
CA PRO A 116 -1.59 -9.63 -17.55
C PRO A 116 -2.53 -10.46 -16.67
N LYS A 117 -3.55 -11.11 -17.27
CA LYS A 117 -4.47 -12.01 -16.55
C LYS A 117 -3.79 -13.29 -16.03
N TYR A 118 -2.68 -13.67 -16.64
CA TYR A 118 -1.93 -14.89 -16.31
C TYR A 118 -0.72 -14.63 -15.41
N LEU A 119 -0.35 -13.36 -15.20
CA LEU A 119 0.79 -12.98 -14.39
C LEU A 119 0.38 -12.83 -12.93
N VAL A 120 1.09 -13.49 -12.03
CA VAL A 120 1.02 -13.27 -10.59
C VAL A 120 2.37 -12.75 -10.12
N GLY A 121 2.37 -11.60 -9.46
CA GLY A 121 3.57 -10.93 -8.99
C GLY A 121 3.35 -9.43 -8.88
N ASP A 122 4.44 -8.70 -8.66
CA ASP A 122 4.46 -7.25 -8.59
C ASP A 122 5.14 -6.75 -9.87
N PHE A 123 4.42 -5.98 -10.70
CA PHE A 123 4.94 -5.56 -11.99
C PHE A 123 4.35 -4.27 -12.54
N ALA A 124 5.21 -3.55 -13.26
CA ALA A 124 4.83 -2.56 -14.25
C ALA A 124 5.75 -2.75 -15.47
N PHE A 125 5.20 -2.82 -16.66
CA PHE A 125 5.97 -2.99 -17.88
C PHE A 125 5.36 -2.25 -19.06
N MET A 126 6.20 -1.97 -20.07
CA MET A 126 5.81 -1.46 -21.38
C MET A 126 6.47 -2.26 -22.48
N ILE A 127 5.71 -2.63 -23.51
CA ILE A 127 6.15 -3.36 -24.70
C ILE A 127 5.81 -2.53 -25.92
N TRP A 128 6.82 -2.20 -26.72
CA TRP A 128 6.64 -1.64 -28.06
C TRP A 128 6.57 -2.77 -29.09
N ASP A 129 5.42 -2.91 -29.74
CA ASP A 129 5.23 -3.84 -30.86
C ASP A 129 5.41 -3.06 -32.17
N GLU A 130 6.60 -3.19 -32.73
CA GLU A 130 6.98 -2.45 -33.93
C GLU A 130 6.14 -2.85 -35.16
N LYS A 131 5.77 -4.13 -35.28
CA LYS A 131 4.93 -4.61 -36.39
C LYS A 131 3.54 -4.01 -36.34
N LYS A 132 2.98 -3.83 -35.15
CA LYS A 132 1.63 -3.29 -34.95
C LYS A 132 1.63 -1.77 -34.74
N GLN A 133 2.81 -1.14 -34.59
CA GLN A 133 2.95 0.26 -34.19
C GLN A 133 2.08 0.56 -32.95
N THR A 134 2.26 -0.24 -31.90
CA THR A 134 1.43 -0.23 -30.70
C THR A 134 2.33 -0.31 -29.47
N LEU A 135 2.14 0.60 -28.51
CA LEU A 135 2.67 0.45 -27.18
C LEU A 135 1.61 -0.24 -26.31
N PHE A 136 1.98 -1.35 -25.70
CA PHE A 136 1.17 -2.06 -24.73
C PHE A 136 1.88 -2.11 -23.39
N GLY A 137 1.18 -1.88 -22.31
CA GLY A 137 1.72 -2.02 -20.96
C GLY A 137 0.69 -2.46 -19.96
N ALA A 138 1.13 -2.83 -18.78
CA ALA A 138 0.23 -3.19 -17.69
C ALA A 138 0.90 -2.93 -16.32
N ARG A 139 0.05 -2.75 -15.33
CA ARG A 139 0.40 -2.65 -13.92
C ARG A 139 -0.28 -3.78 -13.15
N ASP A 140 0.40 -4.36 -12.16
CA ASP A 140 -0.10 -5.49 -11.38
C ASP A 140 -1.47 -5.24 -10.75
N PHE A 141 -2.13 -6.32 -10.28
CA PHE A 141 -3.51 -6.28 -9.82
C PHE A 141 -3.74 -5.31 -8.64
N SER A 142 -2.74 -5.11 -7.80
CA SER A 142 -2.79 -4.25 -6.62
C SER A 142 -2.12 -2.89 -6.83
N GLY A 143 -1.44 -2.70 -7.95
CA GLY A 143 -0.66 -1.51 -8.23
C GLY A 143 0.57 -1.36 -7.35
N SER A 144 1.21 -2.49 -6.97
CA SER A 144 2.44 -2.50 -6.17
C SER A 144 3.59 -1.76 -6.85
N ARG A 145 3.57 -1.67 -8.19
CA ARG A 145 4.53 -0.88 -8.97
C ARG A 145 3.86 0.34 -9.55
N THR A 146 4.52 1.50 -9.48
CA THR A 146 4.00 2.75 -10.04
C THR A 146 4.34 2.88 -11.52
N LEU A 147 3.42 3.49 -12.29
CA LEU A 147 3.66 3.85 -13.67
C LEU A 147 2.78 5.04 -14.04
N TYR A 148 3.40 6.19 -14.23
CA TYR A 148 2.78 7.45 -14.58
C TYR A 148 2.94 7.73 -16.06
N PHE A 149 2.01 8.51 -16.65
CA PHE A 149 2.09 8.88 -18.04
C PHE A 149 1.54 10.28 -18.32
N TYR A 150 2.08 10.86 -19.37
CA TYR A 150 1.57 12.04 -20.06
C TYR A 150 0.91 11.62 -21.37
N ARG A 151 -0.24 12.20 -21.67
CA ARG A 151 -0.96 12.01 -22.91
C ARG A 151 -1.18 13.35 -23.61
N GLY A 152 -0.47 13.60 -24.70
CA GLY A 152 -0.67 14.70 -25.62
C GLY A 152 -1.38 14.25 -26.91
N GLU A 153 -1.61 15.19 -27.83
CA GLU A 153 -2.26 14.91 -29.13
C GLU A 153 -1.36 14.03 -30.02
N GLU A 154 -0.06 14.30 -30.04
CA GLU A 154 0.90 13.63 -30.91
C GLU A 154 1.90 12.73 -30.16
N LYS A 155 1.93 12.79 -28.83
CA LYS A 155 2.98 12.20 -28.01
C LYS A 155 2.42 11.53 -26.78
N PHE A 156 3.02 10.39 -26.44
CA PHE A 156 2.79 9.71 -25.18
C PHE A 156 4.16 9.54 -24.49
N ALA A 157 4.23 9.84 -23.20
CA ALA A 157 5.42 9.59 -22.41
C ALA A 157 5.03 8.91 -21.10
N PHE A 158 5.89 8.03 -20.60
CA PHE A 158 5.65 7.34 -19.32
C PHE A 158 6.92 7.27 -18.49
N CYS A 159 6.75 7.16 -17.18
CA CYS A 159 7.85 6.94 -16.24
C CYS A 159 7.34 6.29 -14.94
N THR A 160 8.20 5.55 -14.26
CA THR A 160 7.95 5.03 -12.91
C THR A 160 7.67 6.15 -11.91
N ASN A 161 8.28 7.33 -12.08
CA ASN A 161 8.11 8.53 -11.23
C ASN A 161 7.51 9.69 -12.02
N ILE A 162 6.97 10.69 -11.31
CA ILE A 162 6.28 11.85 -11.90
C ILE A 162 7.28 12.91 -12.39
N ASN A 163 8.23 13.30 -11.54
CA ASN A 163 9.13 14.43 -11.82
C ASN A 163 9.93 14.31 -13.14
N PRO A 164 10.43 13.12 -13.54
CA PRO A 164 11.12 13.00 -14.82
C PRO A 164 10.27 13.46 -16.01
N LEU A 165 8.95 13.24 -15.96
CA LEU A 165 8.04 13.66 -17.05
C LEU A 165 8.02 15.19 -17.25
N PHE A 166 8.26 15.98 -16.19
CA PHE A 166 8.33 17.43 -16.29
C PHE A 166 9.62 17.97 -16.92
N THR A 167 10.60 17.11 -17.17
CA THR A 167 11.78 17.50 -17.95
C THR A 167 11.50 17.64 -19.45
N LEU A 168 10.34 17.14 -19.89
CA LEU A 168 9.87 17.23 -21.26
C LEU A 168 9.24 18.61 -21.51
N PRO A 169 9.64 19.32 -22.57
CA PRO A 169 9.26 20.73 -22.78
C PRO A 169 7.76 20.95 -23.06
N TYR A 170 7.03 19.90 -23.34
CA TYR A 170 5.59 19.91 -23.63
C TYR A 170 4.74 19.43 -22.47
N VAL A 171 5.32 19.12 -21.31
CA VAL A 171 4.59 18.68 -20.11
C VAL A 171 4.55 19.81 -19.08
N GLU A 172 3.39 20.41 -18.92
CA GLU A 172 3.20 21.48 -17.94
C GLU A 172 3.04 20.94 -16.52
N LYS A 173 3.69 21.61 -15.57
CA LYS A 173 3.50 21.33 -14.14
C LYS A 173 2.32 22.16 -13.62
N LYS A 174 1.12 21.60 -13.68
CA LYS A 174 -0.14 22.26 -13.32
C LYS A 174 -0.90 21.47 -12.26
N LEU A 175 -1.33 22.13 -11.18
CA LEU A 175 -2.11 21.54 -10.10
C LEU A 175 -3.45 20.96 -10.62
N ASN A 176 -3.80 19.78 -10.14
CA ASN A 176 -5.11 19.18 -10.30
C ASN A 176 -6.00 19.56 -9.11
N GLU A 177 -6.75 20.64 -9.25
CA GLU A 177 -7.63 21.14 -8.19
C GLU A 177 -8.68 20.12 -7.76
N GLN A 178 -9.21 19.29 -8.68
CA GLN A 178 -10.17 18.25 -8.33
C GLN A 178 -9.55 17.20 -7.41
N TRP A 179 -8.34 16.75 -7.74
CA TRP A 179 -7.60 15.81 -6.89
C TRP A 179 -7.31 16.41 -5.51
N LEU A 180 -6.89 17.69 -5.46
CA LEU A 180 -6.60 18.36 -4.19
C LEU A 180 -7.88 18.52 -3.34
N ALA A 181 -9.02 18.85 -3.95
CA ALA A 181 -10.29 18.95 -3.24
C ALA A 181 -10.70 17.59 -2.62
N GLU A 182 -10.55 16.52 -3.36
CA GLU A 182 -10.83 15.15 -2.86
C GLU A 182 -9.84 14.76 -1.76
N PHE A 183 -8.54 15.05 -1.94
CA PHE A 183 -7.52 14.82 -0.91
C PHE A 183 -7.87 15.51 0.40
N LEU A 184 -8.30 16.78 0.37
CA LEU A 184 -8.67 17.56 1.55
C LEU A 184 -9.98 17.11 2.18
N ALA A 185 -10.96 16.71 1.37
CA ALA A 185 -12.30 16.35 1.84
C ALA A 185 -12.39 14.92 2.39
N ILE A 186 -11.53 14.00 1.95
CA ILE A 186 -11.56 12.59 2.36
C ILE A 186 -10.83 12.41 3.70
N PRO A 187 -11.51 11.97 4.78
CA PRO A 187 -10.89 11.86 6.12
C PRO A 187 -9.95 10.66 6.27
N VAL A 188 -10.14 9.60 5.47
CA VAL A 188 -9.37 8.35 5.53
C VAL A 188 -8.10 8.38 4.64
N ASN A 189 -7.28 7.33 4.69
CA ASN A 189 -5.97 7.30 4.05
C ASN A 189 -6.00 6.84 2.58
N PHE A 190 -6.78 7.51 1.74
CA PHE A 190 -6.61 7.48 0.28
C PHE A 190 -6.82 8.91 -0.27
N GLU A 191 -6.31 9.18 -1.46
CA GLU A 191 -6.15 10.55 -1.95
C GLU A 191 -7.35 11.03 -2.76
N SER A 192 -7.80 10.23 -3.72
CA SER A 192 -8.82 10.58 -4.71
C SER A 192 -9.67 9.36 -5.04
N ILE A 193 -10.89 9.59 -5.51
CA ILE A 193 -11.80 8.54 -5.99
C ILE A 193 -11.47 8.06 -7.40
N ASP A 194 -10.77 8.87 -8.17
CA ASP A 194 -10.27 8.50 -9.49
C ASP A 194 -8.87 7.87 -9.38
N PRO A 195 -8.74 6.54 -9.58
CA PRO A 195 -7.47 5.84 -9.43
C PRO A 195 -6.46 6.14 -10.55
N SER A 196 -6.85 6.84 -11.62
CA SER A 196 -5.95 7.30 -12.68
C SER A 196 -5.40 8.71 -12.43
N SER A 197 -6.05 9.48 -11.58
CA SER A 197 -5.73 10.88 -11.32
C SER A 197 -4.48 11.02 -10.43
N THR A 198 -3.72 12.09 -10.65
CA THR A 198 -2.62 12.52 -9.78
C THR A 198 -2.82 13.96 -9.32
N VAL A 199 -1.96 14.45 -8.42
CA VAL A 199 -1.95 15.84 -7.98
C VAL A 199 -1.65 16.83 -9.12
N TYR A 200 -1.15 16.34 -10.26
CA TYR A 200 -0.88 17.15 -11.45
C TYR A 200 -1.89 16.86 -12.56
N LYS A 201 -2.44 17.92 -13.15
CA LYS A 201 -3.51 17.83 -14.15
C LYS A 201 -3.05 17.12 -15.45
N THR A 202 -1.79 17.27 -15.80
CA THR A 202 -1.21 16.77 -17.05
C THR A 202 -0.67 15.35 -16.93
N ILE A 203 -0.53 14.82 -15.72
CA ILE A 203 0.02 13.49 -15.46
C ILE A 203 -1.06 12.58 -14.89
N GLU A 204 -1.26 11.45 -15.54
CA GLU A 204 -2.11 10.36 -15.10
C GLU A 204 -1.25 9.17 -14.63
N GLN A 205 -1.84 8.20 -13.95
CA GLN A 205 -1.21 6.91 -13.66
C GLN A 205 -2.02 5.76 -14.23
N ILE A 206 -1.36 4.66 -14.55
CA ILE A 206 -2.07 3.42 -14.88
C ILE A 206 -2.66 2.88 -13.58
N PRO A 207 -3.99 2.74 -13.47
CA PRO A 207 -4.62 2.21 -12.26
C PRO A 207 -4.21 0.76 -11.96
N PRO A 208 -4.31 0.30 -10.70
CA PRO A 208 -4.18 -1.11 -10.37
C PRO A 208 -5.07 -2.01 -11.24
N SER A 209 -4.60 -3.20 -11.58
CA SER A 209 -5.34 -4.15 -12.45
C SER A 209 -5.62 -3.64 -13.88
N HIS A 210 -4.91 -2.63 -14.37
CA HIS A 210 -5.13 -2.11 -15.72
C HIS A 210 -3.96 -2.37 -16.64
N SER A 211 -4.31 -2.58 -17.91
CA SER A 211 -3.43 -2.45 -19.05
C SER A 211 -3.70 -1.13 -19.79
N VAL A 212 -2.68 -0.66 -20.48
CA VAL A 212 -2.74 0.48 -21.40
C VAL A 212 -2.36 0.02 -22.79
N THR A 213 -3.15 0.42 -23.78
CA THR A 213 -2.84 0.25 -25.19
C THR A 213 -2.81 1.63 -25.85
N VAL A 214 -1.66 1.96 -26.46
CA VAL A 214 -1.47 3.23 -27.18
C VAL A 214 -1.26 2.92 -28.65
N LYS A 215 -2.19 3.37 -29.47
CA LYS A 215 -2.19 3.13 -30.90
C LYS A 215 -2.87 4.27 -31.67
N ASN A 216 -2.23 4.75 -32.74
CA ASN A 216 -2.77 5.81 -33.61
C ASN A 216 -3.28 7.03 -32.82
N GLY A 217 -2.50 7.53 -31.84
CA GLY A 217 -2.88 8.65 -30.99
C GLY A 217 -3.95 8.38 -29.93
N LYS A 218 -4.49 7.16 -29.87
CA LYS A 218 -5.51 6.78 -28.90
C LYS A 218 -4.87 6.01 -27.73
N VAL A 219 -5.15 6.47 -26.51
CA VAL A 219 -4.78 5.80 -25.26
C VAL A 219 -6.02 5.12 -24.69
N LYS A 220 -5.95 3.80 -24.50
CA LYS A 220 -7.04 3.00 -23.93
C LYS A 220 -6.55 2.32 -22.66
N LEU A 221 -7.16 2.62 -21.53
CA LEU A 221 -7.03 1.88 -20.29
C LEU A 221 -8.07 0.76 -20.23
N SER A 222 -7.66 -0.45 -19.86
CA SER A 222 -8.55 -1.60 -19.78
C SER A 222 -8.30 -2.38 -18.49
N ARG A 223 -9.34 -2.51 -17.64
CA ARG A 223 -9.25 -3.32 -16.43
C ARG A 223 -9.24 -4.80 -16.80
N TYR A 224 -8.16 -5.51 -16.46
CA TYR A 224 -8.00 -6.93 -16.80
C TYR A 224 -8.36 -7.88 -15.65
N ASN A 225 -8.44 -7.37 -14.39
CA ASN A 225 -8.82 -8.17 -13.24
C ASN A 225 -9.77 -7.38 -12.32
N THR A 226 -10.77 -8.08 -11.77
CA THR A 226 -11.70 -7.55 -10.77
C THR A 226 -11.78 -8.55 -9.63
N LEU A 227 -11.44 -8.10 -8.42
CA LEU A 227 -11.50 -8.92 -7.22
C LEU A 227 -12.93 -8.90 -6.68
N ILE A 228 -13.72 -9.86 -7.13
CA ILE A 228 -15.06 -10.13 -6.63
C ILE A 228 -15.00 -11.44 -5.85
N ALA A 229 -15.71 -11.52 -4.72
CA ALA A 229 -15.88 -12.79 -4.04
C ALA A 229 -16.48 -13.83 -5.00
N GLY A 230 -15.70 -14.86 -5.29
CA GLY A 230 -16.15 -15.99 -6.11
C GLY A 230 -17.13 -16.90 -5.37
N GLU A 231 -17.32 -18.13 -5.87
CA GLU A 231 -18.05 -19.14 -5.15
C GLU A 231 -17.41 -19.42 -3.79
N ARG A 232 -18.26 -19.60 -2.76
CA ARG A 232 -17.79 -19.94 -1.43
C ARG A 232 -17.09 -21.29 -1.43
N LEU A 233 -15.91 -21.31 -0.88
CA LEU A 233 -15.17 -22.55 -0.66
C LEU A 233 -15.93 -23.44 0.33
N GLN A 234 -16.17 -24.70 -0.06
CA GLN A 234 -16.89 -25.67 0.76
C GLN A 234 -15.98 -26.86 1.05
N LEU A 235 -15.33 -26.83 2.22
CA LEU A 235 -14.50 -27.92 2.71
C LEU A 235 -15.21 -28.62 3.88
N LYS A 236 -14.84 -29.86 4.18
CA LYS A 236 -15.57 -30.73 5.11
C LYS A 236 -15.26 -30.44 6.58
N SER A 237 -14.07 -29.94 6.88
CA SER A 237 -13.63 -29.71 8.25
C SER A 237 -12.78 -28.44 8.41
N ASN A 238 -12.56 -28.02 9.64
CA ASN A 238 -11.67 -26.89 9.95
C ASN A 238 -10.24 -27.20 9.52
N GLU A 239 -9.80 -28.42 9.69
CA GLU A 239 -8.46 -28.90 9.33
C GLU A 239 -8.21 -28.75 7.83
N GLU A 240 -9.18 -29.11 6.99
CA GLU A 240 -9.08 -28.92 5.53
C GLU A 240 -8.96 -27.43 5.16
N TYR A 241 -9.69 -26.53 5.85
CA TYR A 241 -9.52 -25.08 5.65
C TYR A 241 -8.15 -24.57 6.10
N GLU A 242 -7.61 -25.12 7.20
CA GLU A 242 -6.28 -24.76 7.71
C GLU A 242 -5.18 -25.24 6.75
N GLU A 243 -5.28 -26.47 6.24
CA GLU A 243 -4.35 -27.01 5.26
C GLU A 243 -4.35 -26.22 3.96
N ALA A 244 -5.52 -25.95 3.38
CA ALA A 244 -5.65 -25.16 2.16
C ALA A 244 -5.15 -23.72 2.35
N PHE A 245 -5.40 -23.11 3.52
CA PHE A 245 -4.86 -21.81 3.88
C PHE A 245 -3.33 -21.83 3.95
N LEU A 246 -2.77 -22.80 4.65
CA LEU A 246 -1.33 -22.95 4.80
C LEU A 246 -0.64 -23.15 3.45
N GLU A 247 -1.20 -23.98 2.57
CA GLU A 247 -0.66 -24.24 1.26
C GLU A 247 -0.56 -22.96 0.43
N VAL A 248 -1.66 -22.21 0.29
CA VAL A 248 -1.67 -20.98 -0.53
C VAL A 248 -0.80 -19.89 0.08
N TYR A 249 -0.80 -19.76 1.42
CA TYR A 249 -0.05 -18.69 2.10
C TYR A 249 1.45 -18.96 2.12
N GLN A 250 1.89 -20.20 2.40
CA GLN A 250 3.30 -20.58 2.32
C GLN A 250 3.86 -20.45 0.90
N ASN A 251 3.09 -20.83 -0.12
CA ASN A 251 3.50 -20.66 -1.50
C ASN A 251 3.67 -19.18 -1.87
N ALA A 252 2.79 -18.30 -1.38
CA ALA A 252 2.91 -16.87 -1.57
C ALA A 252 4.15 -16.29 -0.89
N ILE A 253 4.47 -16.74 0.33
CA ILE A 253 5.68 -16.31 1.04
C ILE A 253 6.93 -16.82 0.32
N ARG A 254 6.98 -18.12 -0.01
CA ARG A 254 8.13 -18.74 -0.67
C ARG A 254 8.49 -18.07 -2.00
N SER A 255 7.48 -17.76 -2.82
CA SER A 255 7.72 -17.07 -4.10
C SER A 255 8.32 -15.69 -3.91
N ARG A 256 8.04 -15.01 -2.76
CA ARG A 256 8.55 -13.68 -2.43
C ARG A 256 9.93 -13.66 -1.76
N LEU A 257 10.49 -14.83 -1.45
CA LEU A 257 11.86 -14.93 -0.94
C LEU A 257 12.93 -14.95 -2.04
N ARG A 258 12.53 -14.90 -3.31
CA ARG A 258 13.42 -14.98 -4.46
C ARG A 258 14.27 -13.72 -4.63
N THR A 259 15.50 -13.80 -4.14
CA THR A 259 16.51 -12.74 -4.26
C THR A 259 17.92 -13.32 -4.15
N HIS A 260 18.89 -12.67 -4.79
CA HIS A 260 20.31 -12.99 -4.59
C HIS A 260 20.91 -12.26 -3.37
N HIS A 261 20.20 -11.28 -2.82
CA HIS A 261 20.55 -10.55 -1.61
C HIS A 261 20.04 -11.25 -0.32
N GLN A 262 20.18 -10.58 0.81
CA GLN A 262 19.56 -10.99 2.08
C GLN A 262 18.06 -10.63 2.08
N VAL A 263 17.31 -11.31 2.97
CA VAL A 263 15.89 -11.09 3.16
C VAL A 263 15.63 -10.46 4.51
N GLY A 264 14.85 -9.38 4.50
CA GLY A 264 14.34 -8.72 5.70
C GLY A 264 12.82 -8.84 5.82
N ALA A 265 12.29 -8.54 6.98
CA ALA A 265 10.86 -8.42 7.23
C ALA A 265 10.56 -7.36 8.28
N HIS A 266 9.48 -6.62 8.11
CA HIS A 266 8.88 -5.87 9.21
C HIS A 266 8.34 -6.84 10.25
N LEU A 267 8.62 -6.63 11.53
CA LEU A 267 8.08 -7.45 12.61
C LEU A 267 7.49 -6.57 13.70
N SER A 268 6.18 -6.67 13.89
CA SER A 268 5.43 -6.10 15.01
C SER A 268 4.96 -7.22 15.95
N GLY A 269 4.31 -6.86 17.05
CA GLY A 269 3.68 -7.83 17.95
C GLY A 269 2.41 -8.50 17.42
N GLY A 270 2.03 -8.26 16.16
CA GLY A 270 0.79 -8.71 15.55
C GLY A 270 0.86 -10.05 14.81
N LEU A 271 -0.32 -10.56 14.43
CA LEU A 271 -0.47 -11.84 13.71
C LEU A 271 0.10 -11.79 12.28
N ASP A 272 -0.10 -10.69 11.57
CA ASP A 272 0.24 -10.57 10.17
C ASP A 272 1.75 -10.62 9.95
N SER A 273 2.49 -9.66 10.51
CA SER A 273 3.94 -9.62 10.43
C SER A 273 4.60 -10.83 11.11
N GLY A 274 4.05 -11.29 12.23
CA GLY A 274 4.52 -12.49 12.93
C GLY A 274 4.41 -13.74 12.08
N SER A 275 3.29 -13.96 11.39
CA SER A 275 3.11 -15.11 10.50
C SER A 275 4.03 -15.04 9.27
N VAL A 276 4.13 -13.88 8.62
CA VAL A 276 5.09 -13.67 7.51
C VAL A 276 6.51 -14.01 7.95
N ALA A 277 6.96 -13.45 9.07
CA ALA A 277 8.31 -13.68 9.59
C ALA A 277 8.53 -15.17 9.95
N SER A 278 7.54 -15.83 10.56
CA SER A 278 7.65 -17.24 10.96
C SER A 278 7.83 -18.18 9.77
N PHE A 279 7.01 -18.04 8.73
CA PHE A 279 7.12 -18.87 7.53
C PHE A 279 8.40 -18.54 6.74
N ALA A 280 8.73 -17.25 6.58
CA ALA A 280 9.93 -16.83 5.88
C ALA A 280 11.21 -17.34 6.58
N ALA A 281 11.30 -17.22 7.90
CA ALA A 281 12.46 -17.70 8.67
C ALA A 281 12.65 -19.21 8.53
N ARG A 282 11.54 -19.98 8.50
CA ARG A 282 11.59 -21.45 8.33
C ARG A 282 12.09 -21.85 6.93
N ASP A 283 11.55 -21.21 5.86
CA ASP A 283 11.98 -21.49 4.50
C ASP A 283 13.44 -21.06 4.27
N LEU A 284 13.87 -19.92 4.83
CA LEU A 284 15.26 -19.48 4.79
C LEU A 284 16.20 -20.40 5.56
N SER A 285 15.78 -20.97 6.71
CA SER A 285 16.56 -21.93 7.46
C SER A 285 16.88 -23.19 6.63
N ALA A 286 15.94 -23.67 5.84
CA ALA A 286 16.15 -24.80 4.93
C ALA A 286 17.21 -24.49 3.85
N ALA A 287 17.42 -23.22 3.53
CA ALA A 287 18.45 -22.71 2.62
C ALA A 287 19.74 -22.23 3.33
N ASN A 288 19.92 -22.52 4.63
CA ASN A 288 21.02 -22.02 5.46
C ASN A 288 21.15 -20.49 5.47
N LYS A 289 20.04 -19.77 5.35
CA LYS A 289 19.96 -18.30 5.45
C LYS A 289 19.19 -17.89 6.69
N ARG A 290 19.46 -16.69 7.23
CA ARG A 290 18.70 -16.10 8.34
C ARG A 290 17.78 -15.00 7.86
N LEU A 291 16.64 -14.84 8.52
CA LEU A 291 15.75 -13.71 8.33
C LEU A 291 16.19 -12.54 9.20
N HIS A 292 16.37 -11.35 8.61
CA HIS A 292 16.51 -10.12 9.36
C HIS A 292 15.13 -9.54 9.65
N THR A 293 14.87 -9.12 10.89
CA THR A 293 13.60 -8.46 11.22
C THR A 293 13.83 -7.06 11.76
N TYR A 294 12.99 -6.12 11.31
CA TYR A 294 13.06 -4.71 11.69
C TYR A 294 11.80 -4.33 12.43
N SER A 295 11.99 -3.84 13.65
CA SER A 295 10.91 -3.48 14.55
C SER A 295 11.11 -2.05 15.05
N TYR A 296 10.11 -1.19 14.80
CA TYR A 296 10.05 0.10 15.45
C TYR A 296 9.79 -0.07 16.94
N VAL A 297 10.49 0.72 17.76
CA VAL A 297 10.27 0.86 19.20
C VAL A 297 10.20 2.34 19.58
N PRO A 298 9.43 2.72 20.60
CA PRO A 298 9.39 4.10 21.07
C PRO A 298 10.76 4.62 21.49
N VAL A 299 10.99 5.92 21.30
CA VAL A 299 12.23 6.57 21.69
C VAL A 299 12.45 6.50 23.22
N LYS A 300 13.70 6.46 23.63
CA LYS A 300 14.07 6.42 25.04
C LYS A 300 13.47 7.59 25.82
N GLY A 301 12.90 7.29 26.99
CA GLY A 301 12.25 8.29 27.85
C GLY A 301 10.77 8.53 27.54
N PHE A 302 10.24 7.97 26.45
CA PHE A 302 8.80 8.03 26.19
C PHE A 302 8.03 7.24 27.25
N VAL A 303 7.00 7.86 27.83
CA VAL A 303 6.05 7.23 28.74
C VAL A 303 4.78 6.89 27.98
N ASP A 304 4.43 5.60 27.96
CA ASP A 304 3.23 5.13 27.25
C ASP A 304 1.94 5.66 27.91
N TRP A 305 1.30 6.59 27.25
CA TRP A 305 0.03 7.23 27.66
C TRP A 305 -1.21 6.49 27.11
N THR A 306 -0.99 5.46 26.28
CA THR A 306 -2.10 4.82 25.58
C THR A 306 -3.00 4.04 26.54
N HIS A 307 -4.25 3.81 26.12
CA HIS A 307 -5.19 3.04 26.93
C HIS A 307 -4.67 1.59 27.13
N ARG A 308 -4.90 1.01 28.30
CA ARG A 308 -4.46 -0.36 28.70
C ARG A 308 -4.71 -1.49 27.69
N SER A 309 -5.61 -1.31 26.72
CA SER A 309 -5.83 -2.24 25.61
C SER A 309 -4.88 -2.01 24.41
N ARG A 310 -3.98 -1.08 24.54
CA ARG A 310 -2.97 -0.72 23.55
C ARG A 310 -1.61 -0.73 24.20
N VAL A 311 -0.56 -0.84 23.40
CA VAL A 311 0.82 -0.79 23.85
C VAL A 311 1.69 -0.13 22.79
N ALA A 312 2.45 0.86 23.18
CA ALA A 312 3.41 1.54 22.29
C ALA A 312 4.65 0.68 22.04
N ASP A 313 5.15 0.00 23.07
CA ASP A 313 6.31 -0.88 22.98
C ASP A 313 5.88 -2.35 22.79
N GLU A 314 6.00 -2.84 21.58
CA GLU A 314 5.62 -4.20 21.21
C GLU A 314 6.74 -5.24 21.45
N ARG A 315 7.93 -4.84 21.95
CA ARG A 315 9.08 -5.76 22.19
C ARG A 315 8.70 -7.04 22.92
N PRO A 316 7.84 -7.07 23.97
CA PRO A 316 7.50 -8.31 24.65
C PRO A 316 6.81 -9.36 23.78
N PHE A 317 6.06 -8.93 22.75
CA PHE A 317 5.42 -9.82 21.78
C PHE A 317 6.39 -10.23 20.68
N ILE A 318 7.20 -9.29 20.19
CA ILE A 318 8.22 -9.50 19.15
C ILE A 318 9.24 -10.52 19.64
N GLN A 319 9.80 -10.34 20.85
CA GLN A 319 10.75 -11.26 21.47
C GLN A 319 10.17 -12.67 21.62
N SER A 320 8.89 -12.77 22.01
CA SER A 320 8.22 -14.07 22.08
C SER A 320 8.18 -14.77 20.73
N THR A 321 7.93 -14.01 19.63
CA THR A 321 7.95 -14.55 18.26
C THR A 321 9.37 -14.97 17.87
N VAL A 322 10.36 -14.11 18.07
CA VAL A 322 11.77 -14.38 17.75
C VAL A 322 12.28 -15.64 18.45
N GLN A 323 12.01 -15.78 19.75
CA GLN A 323 12.42 -16.95 20.54
C GLN A 323 11.71 -18.24 20.10
N HIS A 324 10.42 -18.16 19.76
CA HIS A 324 9.65 -19.31 19.33
C HIS A 324 10.05 -19.82 17.93
N VAL A 325 10.26 -18.89 17.00
CA VAL A 325 10.58 -19.19 15.60
C VAL A 325 12.04 -19.61 15.42
N GLY A 326 12.96 -18.96 16.12
CA GLY A 326 14.40 -19.09 15.85
C GLY A 326 14.77 -18.58 14.46
N ASN A 327 16.01 -18.73 14.05
CA ASN A 327 16.55 -18.34 12.74
C ASN A 327 16.24 -16.88 12.32
N ILE A 328 16.01 -16.00 13.29
CA ILE A 328 15.78 -14.57 13.13
C ILE A 328 16.96 -13.78 13.70
N LYS A 329 17.37 -12.73 12.97
CA LYS A 329 18.26 -11.68 13.45
C LYS A 329 17.43 -10.43 13.62
N GLU A 330 17.07 -10.13 14.87
CA GLU A 330 16.20 -9.01 15.21
C GLU A 330 16.94 -7.68 15.29
N HIS A 331 16.28 -6.61 14.83
CA HIS A 331 16.73 -5.22 14.96
C HIS A 331 15.59 -4.39 15.55
N TYR A 332 15.85 -3.77 16.70
CA TYR A 332 14.95 -2.85 17.38
C TYR A 332 15.44 -1.43 17.15
N LEU A 333 14.63 -0.59 16.53
CA LEU A 333 15.03 0.70 16.02
C LEU A 333 14.09 1.79 16.56
N ASP A 334 14.66 2.74 17.28
CA ASP A 334 13.91 3.86 17.84
C ASP A 334 13.94 5.12 16.97
N PHE A 335 14.86 5.20 16.02
CA PHE A 335 15.01 6.34 15.10
C PHE A 335 15.10 7.69 15.83
N GLU A 336 15.92 7.77 16.88
CA GLU A 336 16.18 9.00 17.63
C GLU A 336 16.54 10.15 16.68
N GLY A 337 16.04 11.36 16.95
CA GLY A 337 16.23 12.54 16.10
C GLY A 337 15.27 12.66 14.91
N ARG A 338 14.42 11.65 14.64
CA ARG A 338 13.39 11.72 13.61
C ARG A 338 12.00 11.91 14.22
N SER A 339 11.16 12.67 13.53
CA SER A 339 9.78 12.95 13.93
C SER A 339 8.86 13.03 12.70
N PRO A 340 7.54 12.94 12.87
CA PRO A 340 6.61 13.20 11.76
C PRO A 340 6.83 14.54 11.06
N LEU A 341 7.28 15.56 11.78
CA LEU A 341 7.53 16.90 11.24
C LEU A 341 8.82 16.95 10.41
N SER A 342 9.92 16.37 10.93
CA SER A 342 11.22 16.39 10.25
C SER A 342 11.23 15.58 8.95
N GLU A 343 10.28 14.70 8.76
CA GLU A 343 10.21 13.81 7.59
C GLU A 343 9.37 14.38 6.43
N ILE A 344 8.65 15.50 6.62
CA ILE A 344 7.67 15.98 5.64
C ILE A 344 8.32 16.21 4.27
N ASP A 345 9.42 16.94 4.21
CA ASP A 345 10.04 17.35 2.95
C ASP A 345 10.63 16.18 2.17
N GLU A 346 11.24 15.22 2.88
CA GLU A 346 11.78 14.00 2.28
C GLU A 346 10.65 13.13 1.69
N TRP A 347 9.54 12.98 2.42
CA TRP A 347 8.39 12.23 1.91
C TRP A 347 7.69 12.93 0.73
N LEU A 348 7.62 14.25 0.72
CA LEU A 348 7.13 15.01 -0.43
C LEU A 348 8.03 14.81 -1.66
N GLU A 349 9.35 14.72 -1.47
CA GLU A 349 10.29 14.41 -2.54
C GLU A 349 10.12 12.97 -3.04
N ILE A 350 10.01 11.99 -2.12
CA ILE A 350 9.84 10.58 -2.47
C ILE A 350 8.51 10.33 -3.19
N LEU A 351 7.41 10.86 -2.64
CA LEU A 351 6.08 10.59 -3.17
C LEU A 351 5.70 11.48 -4.35
N GLU A 352 6.35 12.66 -4.48
CA GLU A 352 6.05 13.67 -5.50
C GLU A 352 4.61 14.20 -5.41
N MET A 353 3.94 13.98 -4.27
CA MET A 353 2.57 14.40 -3.96
C MET A 353 2.34 14.52 -2.45
N PRO A 354 1.32 15.26 -1.98
CA PRO A 354 0.92 15.26 -0.57
C PRO A 354 0.46 13.87 -0.11
N TYR A 355 0.56 13.61 1.20
CA TYR A 355 0.20 12.34 1.82
C TYR A 355 -0.51 12.52 3.17
N LYS A 356 -1.16 11.47 3.69
CA LYS A 356 -2.00 11.53 4.91
C LYS A 356 -1.47 10.73 6.10
N PHE A 357 -0.49 9.83 5.90
CA PHE A 357 -0.02 8.84 6.89
C PHE A 357 1.22 9.30 7.67
N PHE A 358 1.31 10.59 8.00
CA PHE A 358 2.47 11.22 8.64
C PHE A 358 2.90 10.54 9.95
N GLU A 359 1.96 9.91 10.68
CA GLU A 359 2.23 9.25 11.96
C GLU A 359 3.29 8.14 11.87
N ASN A 360 3.46 7.54 10.69
CA ASN A 360 4.35 6.40 10.46
C ASN A 360 5.60 6.74 9.62
N THR A 361 5.74 7.96 9.15
CA THR A 361 6.76 8.33 8.15
C THR A 361 8.18 8.12 8.62
N PHE A 362 8.53 8.50 9.84
CA PHE A 362 9.88 8.50 10.36
C PHE A 362 10.44 7.09 10.54
N TRP A 363 9.64 6.14 11.01
CA TRP A 363 10.08 4.77 11.19
C TRP A 363 9.96 3.94 9.91
N LEU A 364 8.95 4.19 9.06
CA LEU A 364 8.83 3.51 7.77
C LEU A 364 10.09 3.76 6.92
N ARG A 365 10.42 5.01 6.64
CA ARG A 365 11.61 5.35 5.88
C ARG A 365 12.90 4.85 6.54
N GLY A 366 12.99 5.01 7.87
CA GLY A 366 14.15 4.56 8.63
C GLY A 366 14.40 3.05 8.51
N ILE A 367 13.37 2.23 8.47
CA ILE A 367 13.52 0.77 8.27
C ILE A 367 14.07 0.45 6.88
N TYR A 368 13.60 1.12 5.82
CA TYR A 368 14.14 0.90 4.47
C TYR A 368 15.61 1.29 4.36
N GLU A 369 15.98 2.40 4.98
CA GLU A 369 17.36 2.87 5.03
C GLU A 369 18.27 1.87 5.75
N GLU A 370 17.88 1.41 6.94
CA GLU A 370 18.64 0.42 7.71
C GLU A 370 18.71 -0.93 6.97
N ALA A 371 17.61 -1.38 6.37
CA ALA A 371 17.58 -2.60 5.57
C ALA A 371 18.56 -2.51 4.39
N ARG A 372 18.62 -1.37 3.70
CA ARG A 372 19.59 -1.14 2.62
C ARG A 372 21.03 -1.24 3.12
N LEU A 373 21.36 -0.59 4.24
CA LEU A 373 22.71 -0.63 4.84
C LEU A 373 23.16 -2.05 5.19
N GLN A 374 22.20 -2.94 5.49
CA GLN A 374 22.46 -4.34 5.81
C GLN A 374 22.39 -5.27 4.59
N GLY A 375 22.31 -4.75 3.37
CA GLY A 375 22.32 -5.55 2.15
C GLY A 375 21.03 -6.35 1.89
N ILE A 376 19.89 -5.89 2.42
CA ILE A 376 18.59 -6.49 2.15
C ILE A 376 18.15 -6.15 0.73
N GLY A 377 17.79 -7.16 -0.05
CA GLY A 377 17.21 -6.97 -1.38
C GLY A 377 15.70 -7.15 -1.41
N VAL A 378 15.14 -7.95 -0.49
CA VAL A 378 13.70 -8.10 -0.31
C VAL A 378 13.33 -7.79 1.12
N LEU A 379 12.38 -6.89 1.32
CA LEU A 379 11.81 -6.52 2.61
C LEU A 379 10.34 -6.97 2.65
N LEU A 380 10.04 -7.99 3.45
CA LEU A 380 8.69 -8.52 3.59
C LEU A 380 7.87 -7.68 4.56
N ASN A 381 6.58 -7.55 4.28
CA ASN A 381 5.60 -6.96 5.19
C ASN A 381 4.30 -7.78 5.24
N GLY A 382 3.34 -7.39 6.05
CA GLY A 382 2.02 -8.03 6.18
C GLY A 382 0.90 -6.99 6.16
N GLN A 383 1.05 -5.95 5.39
CA GLN A 383 0.21 -4.76 5.45
C GLN A 383 -1.25 -5.01 5.07
N ARG A 384 -1.48 -5.88 4.07
CA ARG A 384 -2.83 -6.25 3.64
C ARG A 384 -3.49 -7.29 4.54
N GLY A 385 -2.74 -7.87 5.49
CA GLY A 385 -3.19 -8.98 6.33
C GLY A 385 -4.52 -8.77 7.04
N ASN A 386 -4.77 -7.58 7.57
CA ASN A 386 -6.05 -7.25 8.21
C ASN A 386 -7.29 -7.40 7.31
N TRP A 387 -7.12 -7.37 5.97
CA TRP A 387 -8.20 -7.54 4.99
C TRP A 387 -8.23 -8.94 4.39
N THR A 388 -7.15 -9.73 4.58
CA THR A 388 -6.98 -11.06 4.03
C THR A 388 -6.79 -12.09 5.15
N VAL A 389 -5.55 -12.49 5.40
CA VAL A 389 -5.18 -13.63 6.25
C VAL A 389 -5.66 -13.51 7.70
N SER A 390 -5.66 -12.31 8.26
CA SER A 390 -6.14 -12.04 9.62
C SER A 390 -7.48 -11.29 9.66
N TRP A 391 -8.28 -11.40 8.63
CA TRP A 391 -9.67 -10.94 8.66
C TRP A 391 -10.48 -11.70 9.72
N GLY A 392 -11.54 -11.10 10.26
CA GLY A 392 -12.51 -11.76 11.13
C GLY A 392 -12.86 -10.95 12.36
N PRO A 393 -13.61 -9.82 12.23
CA PRO A 393 -14.08 -9.03 13.37
C PRO A 393 -15.25 -9.73 14.08
N ALA A 394 -15.01 -10.23 15.29
CA ALA A 394 -15.99 -11.02 16.04
C ALA A 394 -17.32 -10.28 16.31
N VAL A 395 -17.26 -8.98 16.61
CA VAL A 395 -18.46 -8.18 16.91
C VAL A 395 -19.34 -8.00 15.66
N ASP A 396 -18.72 -7.81 14.49
CA ASP A 396 -19.45 -7.68 13.22
C ASP A 396 -20.05 -9.02 12.79
N TYR A 397 -19.33 -10.12 12.99
CA TYR A 397 -19.87 -11.47 12.77
C TYR A 397 -21.08 -11.75 13.64
N GLN A 398 -21.01 -11.43 14.94
CA GLN A 398 -22.15 -11.57 15.86
C GLN A 398 -23.33 -10.68 15.44
N ALA A 399 -23.07 -9.45 14.96
CA ALA A 399 -24.12 -8.57 14.43
C ALA A 399 -24.80 -9.17 13.19
N MET A 400 -24.02 -9.79 12.29
CA MET A 400 -24.53 -10.50 11.13
C MET A 400 -25.40 -11.72 11.54
N LEU A 401 -24.95 -12.52 12.51
CA LEU A 401 -25.73 -13.65 13.04
C LEU A 401 -27.06 -13.19 13.63
N LEU A 402 -27.05 -12.06 14.36
CA LEU A 402 -28.27 -11.47 14.96
C LEU A 402 -29.22 -10.98 13.86
N LYS A 403 -28.74 -10.29 12.84
CA LYS A 403 -29.53 -9.87 11.66
C LYS A 403 -30.14 -11.06 10.92
N LYS A 404 -29.40 -12.15 10.76
CA LYS A 404 -29.85 -13.38 10.09
C LYS A 404 -30.71 -14.27 10.97
N MET A 405 -31.05 -13.85 12.19
CA MET A 405 -31.85 -14.61 13.20
C MET A 405 -31.24 -15.98 13.56
N ASN A 406 -29.93 -16.14 13.37
CA ASN A 406 -29.20 -17.35 13.79
C ASN A 406 -28.87 -17.26 15.29
N LEU A 407 -29.93 -17.32 16.14
CA LEU A 407 -29.84 -17.03 17.57
C LEU A 407 -28.97 -18.06 18.32
N ARG A 408 -29.04 -19.35 17.94
CA ARG A 408 -28.22 -20.39 18.58
C ARG A 408 -26.73 -20.10 18.48
N ARG A 409 -26.26 -19.88 17.27
CA ARG A 409 -24.85 -19.57 17.02
C ARG A 409 -24.46 -18.22 17.60
N PHE A 410 -25.32 -17.23 17.47
CA PHE A 410 -25.13 -15.92 18.09
C PHE A 410 -24.85 -16.01 19.59
N LEU A 411 -25.71 -16.73 20.34
CA LEU A 411 -25.57 -16.88 21.80
C LEU A 411 -24.27 -17.64 22.16
N GLN A 412 -23.93 -18.67 21.40
CA GLN A 412 -22.67 -19.40 21.58
C GLN A 412 -21.44 -18.49 21.39
N GLU A 413 -21.39 -17.74 20.31
CA GLU A 413 -20.29 -16.81 20.01
C GLU A 413 -20.24 -15.66 21.01
N LEU A 414 -21.37 -15.08 21.39
CA LEU A 414 -21.46 -14.03 22.41
C LEU A 414 -20.91 -14.50 23.77
N TYR A 415 -21.30 -15.71 24.20
CA TYR A 415 -20.81 -16.29 25.46
C TYR A 415 -19.29 -16.51 25.40
N SER A 416 -18.81 -17.17 24.36
CA SER A 416 -17.40 -17.51 24.20
C SER A 416 -16.54 -16.26 24.08
N TYR A 417 -16.93 -15.29 23.26
CA TYR A 417 -16.22 -14.02 23.09
C TYR A 417 -16.17 -13.21 24.38
N SER A 418 -17.30 -13.07 25.07
CA SER A 418 -17.39 -12.38 26.36
C SER A 418 -16.42 -12.98 27.40
N ARG A 419 -16.31 -14.31 27.43
CA ARG A 419 -15.37 -15.04 28.30
C ARG A 419 -13.91 -14.80 27.89
N ASN A 420 -13.60 -14.89 26.60
CA ASN A 420 -12.24 -14.76 26.09
C ASN A 420 -11.65 -13.35 26.33
N ILE A 421 -12.47 -12.30 26.19
CA ILE A 421 -12.02 -10.91 26.38
C ILE A 421 -12.27 -10.38 27.82
N GLY A 422 -12.87 -11.18 28.72
CA GLY A 422 -13.15 -10.77 30.10
C GLY A 422 -14.18 -9.65 30.25
N VAL A 423 -15.08 -9.45 29.29
CA VAL A 423 -16.10 -8.40 29.29
C VAL A 423 -17.49 -8.97 29.52
N LYS A 424 -18.34 -8.30 30.33
CA LYS A 424 -19.71 -8.74 30.62
C LYS A 424 -20.52 -8.91 29.31
N LYS A 425 -21.27 -10.01 29.21
CA LYS A 425 -22.13 -10.35 28.05
C LYS A 425 -23.10 -9.22 27.68
N SER A 426 -23.68 -8.54 28.66
CA SER A 426 -24.58 -7.42 28.42
C SER A 426 -23.91 -6.25 27.71
N ARG A 427 -22.63 -5.98 28.00
CA ARG A 427 -21.87 -4.93 27.37
C ARG A 427 -21.53 -5.31 25.92
N VAL A 428 -21.07 -6.54 25.68
CA VAL A 428 -20.82 -7.06 24.32
C VAL A 428 -22.12 -7.03 23.52
N PHE A 429 -23.22 -7.54 24.07
CA PHE A 429 -24.52 -7.52 23.40
C PHE A 429 -24.97 -6.10 23.03
N SER A 430 -24.79 -5.13 23.94
CA SER A 430 -25.12 -3.73 23.65
C SER A 430 -24.39 -3.20 22.43
N VAL A 431 -23.09 -3.51 22.28
CA VAL A 431 -22.27 -3.11 21.11
C VAL A 431 -22.74 -3.83 19.84
N VAL A 432 -22.97 -5.15 19.92
CA VAL A 432 -23.46 -5.96 18.80
C VAL A 432 -24.82 -5.48 18.32
N ARG A 433 -25.77 -5.20 19.24
CA ARG A 433 -27.09 -4.67 18.90
C ARG A 433 -27.02 -3.33 18.18
N LYS A 434 -26.15 -2.42 18.63
CA LYS A 434 -25.94 -1.12 17.98
C LYS A 434 -25.42 -1.27 16.55
N LYS A 435 -24.54 -2.24 16.31
CA LYS A 435 -24.04 -2.56 14.96
C LYS A 435 -25.09 -3.29 14.12
N ALA A 436 -25.84 -4.21 14.69
CA ALA A 436 -26.88 -4.95 13.98
C ALA A 436 -28.03 -4.05 13.52
N PHE A 437 -28.42 -3.10 14.36
CA PHE A 437 -29.57 -2.24 14.15
C PHE A 437 -29.22 -0.75 14.34
N PRO A 438 -28.48 -0.13 13.40
CA PRO A 438 -28.03 1.26 13.52
C PRO A 438 -29.15 2.27 13.68
N PHE A 439 -30.35 1.98 13.13
CA PHE A 439 -31.51 2.86 13.22
C PHE A 439 -31.99 3.07 14.67
N LEU A 440 -31.78 2.09 15.55
CA LEU A 440 -32.09 2.24 16.96
C LEU A 440 -31.21 3.28 17.68
N ASN A 441 -30.05 3.61 17.12
CA ASN A 441 -29.15 4.63 17.67
C ASN A 441 -29.63 6.05 17.34
N ARG A 442 -30.41 6.25 16.25
CA ARG A 442 -30.97 7.56 15.88
C ARG A 442 -32.02 8.04 16.90
N ILE A 443 -32.63 7.13 17.63
CA ILE A 443 -33.64 7.43 18.70
C ILE A 443 -32.94 7.87 20.00
N SER A 444 -31.71 7.42 20.22
CA SER A 444 -30.89 7.79 21.39
C SER A 444 -29.76 8.72 20.91
N SER A 445 -30.08 9.98 20.71
CA SER A 445 -29.10 11.01 20.28
C SER A 445 -28.00 11.17 21.33
N SER A 446 -26.88 10.47 21.16
CA SER A 446 -25.67 10.83 21.90
C SER A 446 -25.09 12.09 21.25
N LYS A 447 -25.10 13.20 21.97
CA LYS A 447 -24.57 14.51 21.56
C LYS A 447 -23.05 14.55 21.29
N ASN A 448 -22.34 13.40 21.31
CA ASN A 448 -20.88 13.30 21.24
C ASN A 448 -20.40 12.38 20.12
N GLN A 449 -20.89 12.56 18.89
CA GLN A 449 -20.17 11.99 17.75
C GLN A 449 -18.98 12.92 17.40
N ILE A 450 -17.78 12.41 17.53
CA ILE A 450 -16.56 13.13 17.08
C ILE A 450 -16.56 13.05 15.55
N VAL A 451 -16.81 14.18 14.91
CA VAL A 451 -16.81 14.34 13.45
C VAL A 451 -15.44 14.82 13.01
N PHE A 452 -14.91 14.26 11.93
CA PHE A 452 -13.66 14.75 11.35
C PHE A 452 -13.84 16.21 10.90
N PRO A 453 -12.98 17.15 11.35
CA PRO A 453 -13.13 18.57 11.01
C PRO A 453 -12.97 18.79 9.50
N ARG A 454 -13.86 19.57 8.90
CA ARG A 454 -13.76 19.99 7.51
C ARG A 454 -12.81 21.16 7.40
N PHE A 455 -11.59 20.91 6.99
CA PHE A 455 -10.53 21.93 6.85
C PHE A 455 -10.28 22.37 5.41
N ILE A 456 -11.07 21.87 4.44
CA ILE A 456 -11.12 22.38 3.07
C ILE A 456 -11.90 23.70 3.03
N ASN A 457 -11.43 24.68 2.27
CA ASN A 457 -12.15 25.94 2.05
C ASN A 457 -13.55 25.67 1.46
N PRO A 458 -14.64 26.21 2.03
CA PRO A 458 -16.01 25.95 1.59
C PRO A 458 -16.29 26.38 0.14
N GLU A 459 -15.74 27.52 -0.31
CA GLU A 459 -15.93 28.02 -1.68
C GLU A 459 -15.21 27.11 -2.68
N PHE A 460 -13.99 26.67 -2.35
CA PHE A 460 -13.25 25.69 -3.14
C PHE A 460 -13.97 24.35 -3.21
N ALA A 461 -14.46 23.85 -2.09
CA ALA A 461 -15.22 22.61 -2.03
C ALA A 461 -16.49 22.67 -2.91
N ASN A 462 -17.22 23.77 -2.87
CA ASN A 462 -18.41 24.00 -3.68
C ASN A 462 -18.06 24.11 -5.18
N ARG A 463 -16.99 24.87 -5.53
CA ARG A 463 -16.51 25.00 -6.92
C ARG A 463 -16.17 23.65 -7.53
N MET A 464 -15.58 22.74 -6.76
CA MET A 464 -15.23 21.38 -7.18
C MET A 464 -16.37 20.38 -7.05
N ASN A 465 -17.48 20.76 -6.43
CA ASN A 465 -18.61 19.87 -6.11
C ASN A 465 -18.15 18.57 -5.40
N VAL A 466 -17.16 18.70 -4.50
CA VAL A 466 -16.43 17.54 -3.97
C VAL A 466 -17.29 16.65 -3.08
N PHE A 467 -18.14 17.23 -2.22
CA PHE A 467 -18.91 16.46 -1.26
C PHE A 467 -20.02 15.63 -1.93
N ASP A 468 -20.70 16.16 -2.96
CA ASP A 468 -21.70 15.40 -3.69
C ASP A 468 -21.05 14.22 -4.43
N LYS A 469 -19.90 14.44 -5.08
CA LYS A 469 -19.14 13.36 -5.72
C LYS A 469 -18.72 12.27 -4.72
N LEU A 470 -18.25 12.64 -3.53
CA LEU A 470 -17.88 11.67 -2.50
C LEU A 470 -19.09 10.87 -2.00
N ILE A 471 -20.25 11.52 -1.84
CA ILE A 471 -21.50 10.86 -1.45
C ILE A 471 -21.96 9.87 -2.53
N GLU A 472 -21.89 10.24 -3.82
CA GLU A 472 -22.20 9.36 -4.96
C GLU A 472 -21.34 8.08 -4.93
N HIS A 473 -20.08 8.18 -4.51
CA HIS A 473 -19.18 7.05 -4.31
C HIS A 473 -19.31 6.37 -2.94
N ASN A 474 -20.34 6.73 -2.14
CA ASN A 474 -20.57 6.22 -0.80
C ASN A 474 -19.38 6.39 0.16
N ILE A 475 -18.65 7.48 0.05
CA ILE A 475 -17.54 7.80 0.96
C ILE A 475 -18.08 8.60 2.14
N ASP A 476 -17.81 8.12 3.35
CA ASP A 476 -18.16 8.83 4.57
C ASP A 476 -17.23 10.02 4.79
N VAL A 477 -17.73 11.20 4.49
CA VAL A 477 -17.02 12.48 4.68
C VAL A 477 -16.98 12.96 6.13
N THR A 478 -17.71 12.30 7.03
CA THR A 478 -17.75 12.65 8.45
C THR A 478 -16.78 11.82 9.29
N GLY A 479 -16.34 10.68 8.77
CA GLY A 479 -15.55 9.68 9.49
C GLY A 479 -16.29 9.00 10.63
N THR A 480 -17.64 9.13 10.70
CA THR A 480 -18.46 8.68 11.83
C THR A 480 -19.35 7.49 11.52
N SER A 481 -19.46 7.07 10.27
CA SER A 481 -20.39 6.00 9.91
C SER A 481 -20.00 4.66 10.55
N ILE A 482 -20.95 4.03 11.21
CA ILE A 482 -20.84 2.65 11.69
C ILE A 482 -21.09 1.75 10.47
N THR A 483 -20.08 1.60 9.62
CA THR A 483 -20.18 0.76 8.45
C THR A 483 -20.02 -0.71 8.85
N ASP A 484 -20.78 -1.59 8.20
CA ASP A 484 -20.64 -3.04 8.35
C ASP A 484 -19.25 -3.46 7.85
N ALA A 485 -18.48 -4.18 8.67
CA ALA A 485 -17.11 -4.57 8.33
C ALA A 485 -17.04 -5.47 7.09
N TYR A 486 -18.10 -6.21 6.78
CA TYR A 486 -18.17 -7.02 5.57
C TYR A 486 -18.33 -6.14 4.32
N GLU A 487 -19.12 -5.08 4.41
CA GLU A 487 -19.26 -4.11 3.34
C GLU A 487 -17.97 -3.33 3.13
N ILE A 488 -17.26 -2.97 4.20
CA ILE A 488 -15.94 -2.34 4.11
C ILE A 488 -14.96 -3.30 3.41
N LYS A 489 -14.90 -4.58 3.82
CA LYS A 489 -14.03 -5.59 3.19
C LYS A 489 -14.32 -5.68 1.70
N LYS A 490 -15.59 -5.79 1.30
CA LYS A 490 -16.00 -5.83 -0.10
C LYS A 490 -15.46 -4.62 -0.87
N ARG A 491 -15.69 -3.41 -0.37
CA ARG A 491 -15.20 -2.17 -0.98
C ARG A 491 -13.69 -2.10 -1.07
N GLN A 492 -12.95 -2.58 -0.07
CA GLN A 492 -11.49 -2.64 -0.07
C GLN A 492 -10.91 -3.45 -1.25
N PHE A 493 -11.67 -4.37 -1.82
CA PHE A 493 -11.23 -5.18 -2.96
C PHE A 493 -11.85 -4.74 -4.29
N GLU A 494 -13.07 -4.23 -4.30
CA GLU A 494 -13.76 -3.81 -5.50
C GLU A 494 -13.34 -2.40 -5.97
N GLN A 495 -13.07 -1.50 -5.02
CA GLN A 495 -12.76 -0.10 -5.30
C GLN A 495 -11.26 0.14 -5.39
N LEU A 496 -10.80 0.58 -6.55
CA LEU A 496 -9.38 0.73 -6.87
C LEU A 496 -8.65 1.81 -6.06
N TYR A 497 -9.35 2.84 -5.61
CA TYR A 497 -8.73 3.92 -4.83
C TYR A 497 -8.16 3.47 -3.48
N TYR A 498 -8.63 2.34 -2.91
CA TYR A 498 -8.02 1.76 -1.70
C TYR A 498 -6.65 1.11 -1.94
N TRP A 499 -6.24 0.93 -3.19
CA TRP A 499 -4.97 0.31 -3.54
C TRP A 499 -3.86 1.31 -3.85
N SER A 500 -4.21 2.54 -4.24
CA SER A 500 -3.26 3.50 -4.84
C SER A 500 -2.11 3.87 -3.91
N ILE A 501 -2.39 4.28 -2.67
CA ILE A 501 -1.35 4.79 -1.76
C ILE A 501 -0.35 3.72 -1.34
N THR A 502 -0.81 2.51 -1.07
CA THR A 502 0.04 1.41 -0.61
C THR A 502 1.11 1.05 -1.65
N GLY A 503 0.70 0.96 -2.92
CA GLY A 503 1.62 0.75 -4.03
C GLY A 503 2.56 1.94 -4.24
N ALA A 504 2.07 3.17 -4.10
CA ALA A 504 2.87 4.36 -4.34
C ALA A 504 4.08 4.46 -3.40
N TYR A 505 3.88 4.41 -2.07
CA TYR A 505 5.01 4.55 -1.15
C TYR A 505 5.94 3.33 -1.17
N GLY A 506 5.41 2.10 -1.21
CA GLY A 506 6.20 0.88 -1.28
C GLY A 506 7.09 0.84 -2.53
N SER A 507 6.54 1.23 -3.69
CA SER A 507 7.27 1.35 -4.95
C SER A 507 8.38 2.40 -4.87
N LYS A 508 8.06 3.61 -4.42
CA LYS A 508 9.02 4.74 -4.44
C LYS A 508 10.13 4.59 -3.37
N LEU A 509 9.80 4.07 -2.18
CA LEU A 509 10.82 3.69 -1.20
C LEU A 509 11.71 2.56 -1.71
N SER A 510 11.13 1.55 -2.35
CA SER A 510 11.89 0.46 -2.96
C SER A 510 12.91 0.98 -3.98
N LEU A 511 12.51 1.92 -4.84
CA LEU A 511 13.40 2.55 -5.81
C LEU A 511 14.51 3.36 -5.12
N ARG A 512 14.17 4.17 -4.12
CA ARG A 512 15.11 5.03 -3.39
C ARG A 512 16.20 4.22 -2.68
N TYR A 513 15.82 3.09 -2.07
CA TYR A 513 16.72 2.29 -1.24
C TYR A 513 17.21 1.01 -1.92
N SER A 514 16.94 0.80 -3.21
CA SER A 514 17.37 -0.37 -3.99
C SER A 514 17.07 -1.69 -3.28
N LEU A 515 15.84 -1.85 -2.83
CA LEU A 515 15.30 -3.08 -2.29
C LEU A 515 13.86 -3.28 -2.78
N TRP A 516 13.30 -4.47 -2.66
CA TRP A 516 11.93 -4.74 -3.09
C TRP A 516 11.03 -4.97 -1.89
N ASP A 517 10.08 -4.06 -1.69
CA ASP A 517 9.02 -4.23 -0.69
C ASP A 517 7.98 -5.22 -1.19
N ARG A 518 7.71 -6.27 -0.40
CA ARG A 518 6.83 -7.37 -0.81
C ARG A 518 5.86 -7.79 0.30
N ASP A 519 4.58 -7.82 -0.03
CA ASP A 519 3.52 -8.24 0.89
C ASP A 519 2.91 -9.60 0.49
N PRO A 520 3.29 -10.72 1.14
CA PRO A 520 2.66 -12.02 0.87
C PRO A 520 1.17 -12.06 1.19
N THR A 521 0.70 -11.21 2.10
CA THR A 521 -0.73 -11.12 2.44
C THR A 521 -1.55 -10.44 1.34
N ASN A 522 -0.86 -9.76 0.41
CA ASN A 522 -1.40 -9.12 -0.78
C ASN A 522 -1.18 -9.97 -2.05
N ASP A 523 -0.81 -11.24 -1.94
CA ASP A 523 -0.72 -12.13 -3.09
C ASP A 523 -2.11 -12.39 -3.70
N LEU A 524 -2.22 -12.32 -5.02
CA LEU A 524 -3.51 -12.51 -5.71
C LEU A 524 -4.18 -13.84 -5.31
N ARG A 525 -3.41 -14.91 -5.18
CA ARG A 525 -3.88 -16.26 -4.79
C ARG A 525 -4.40 -16.26 -3.34
N VAL A 526 -3.69 -15.58 -2.44
CA VAL A 526 -4.10 -15.42 -1.03
C VAL A 526 -5.36 -14.56 -0.93
N VAL A 527 -5.42 -13.46 -1.67
CA VAL A 527 -6.62 -12.59 -1.69
C VAL A 527 -7.84 -13.36 -2.19
N GLN A 528 -7.73 -14.09 -3.31
CA GLN A 528 -8.82 -14.88 -3.88
C GLN A 528 -9.27 -15.99 -2.91
N PHE A 529 -8.34 -16.70 -2.29
CA PHE A 529 -8.65 -17.68 -1.25
C PHE A 529 -9.40 -17.04 -0.08
N CYS A 530 -8.89 -15.94 0.47
CA CYS A 530 -9.53 -15.25 1.59
C CYS A 530 -10.90 -14.64 1.26
N LEU A 531 -11.19 -14.35 0.01
CA LEU A 531 -12.52 -13.91 -0.43
C LEU A 531 -13.50 -15.09 -0.56
N ALA A 532 -13.01 -16.30 -0.87
CA ALA A 532 -13.83 -17.49 -1.01
C ALA A 532 -14.13 -18.21 0.31
N VAL A 533 -13.29 -18.01 1.35
CA VAL A 533 -13.48 -18.63 2.68
C VAL A 533 -14.75 -18.11 3.36
N PRO A 534 -15.63 -19.02 3.90
CA PRO A 534 -16.83 -18.65 4.63
C PRO A 534 -16.55 -17.87 5.91
N GLU A 535 -17.44 -16.94 6.26
CA GLU A 535 -17.30 -16.06 7.42
C GLU A 535 -17.12 -16.82 8.74
N GLU A 536 -17.73 -17.99 8.85
CA GLU A 536 -17.62 -18.89 10.01
C GLU A 536 -16.24 -19.45 10.26
N GLN A 537 -15.34 -19.42 9.29
CA GLN A 537 -13.96 -19.82 9.48
C GLN A 537 -13.12 -18.71 10.11
N TYR A 538 -13.55 -17.46 9.94
CA TYR A 538 -12.84 -16.30 10.49
C TYR A 538 -13.22 -15.97 11.93
N VAL A 539 -14.40 -16.42 12.42
CA VAL A 539 -14.82 -16.23 13.79
C VAL A 539 -15.43 -17.53 14.33
N GLN A 540 -14.77 -18.12 15.31
CA GLN A 540 -15.21 -19.38 15.93
C GLN A 540 -14.90 -19.39 17.43
N ASN A 541 -15.84 -19.90 18.24
CA ASN A 541 -15.68 -20.10 19.67
C ASN A 541 -15.21 -18.84 20.43
N GLY A 542 -15.68 -17.67 19.97
CA GLY A 542 -15.31 -16.38 20.53
C GLY A 542 -13.89 -15.92 20.17
N LEU A 543 -13.21 -16.58 19.26
CA LEU A 543 -11.95 -16.10 18.69
C LEU A 543 -12.25 -15.27 17.47
N ASP A 544 -11.77 -14.03 17.46
CA ASP A 544 -11.61 -13.23 16.24
C ASP A 544 -10.43 -13.76 15.42
N ARG A 545 -10.43 -13.52 14.10
CA ARG A 545 -9.33 -13.95 13.21
C ARG A 545 -9.00 -15.44 13.34
N ALA A 546 -10.04 -16.28 13.54
CA ALA A 546 -9.88 -17.67 13.99
C ALA A 546 -9.09 -18.54 13.02
N LEU A 547 -9.22 -18.35 11.69
CA LEU A 547 -8.53 -19.15 10.71
C LEU A 547 -7.00 -19.04 10.86
N ILE A 548 -6.45 -17.84 10.83
CA ILE A 548 -4.99 -17.65 10.97
C ILE A 548 -4.50 -18.13 12.35
N ARG A 549 -5.29 -17.91 13.43
CA ARG A 549 -4.90 -18.35 14.78
C ARG A 549 -4.83 -19.87 14.89
N ARG A 550 -5.74 -20.60 14.23
CA ARG A 550 -5.70 -22.06 14.18
C ARG A 550 -4.55 -22.54 13.32
N ALA A 551 -4.46 -22.04 12.10
CA ALA A 551 -3.45 -22.46 11.13
C ALA A 551 -2.01 -22.18 11.59
N THR A 552 -1.79 -21.13 12.39
CA THR A 552 -0.44 -20.78 12.88
C THR A 552 -0.08 -21.37 14.25
N LYS A 553 -0.82 -22.38 14.74
CA LYS A 553 -0.60 -23.01 16.05
C LYS A 553 0.85 -23.48 16.29
N ASN A 554 1.51 -23.99 15.25
CA ASN A 554 2.88 -24.48 15.33
C ASN A 554 3.94 -23.48 14.82
N PHE A 555 3.52 -22.26 14.49
CA PHE A 555 4.37 -21.24 13.88
C PHE A 555 4.50 -19.98 14.73
N LEU A 556 3.49 -19.66 15.53
CA LEU A 556 3.47 -18.50 16.40
C LEU A 556 3.31 -18.90 17.87
N PRO A 557 3.96 -18.17 18.80
CA PRO A 557 3.75 -18.40 20.23
C PRO A 557 2.33 -18.02 20.64
N ASP A 558 1.75 -18.73 21.61
CA ASP A 558 0.39 -18.48 22.10
C ASP A 558 0.19 -17.06 22.63
N LYS A 559 1.25 -16.45 23.16
CA LYS A 559 1.26 -15.05 23.61
C LYS A 559 0.85 -14.08 22.49
N VAL A 560 1.24 -14.34 21.25
CA VAL A 560 0.86 -13.55 20.06
C VAL A 560 -0.40 -14.14 19.42
N ARG A 561 -0.37 -15.44 19.20
CA ARG A 561 -1.42 -16.17 18.47
C ARG A 561 -2.81 -16.05 19.12
N LEU A 562 -2.90 -16.08 20.46
CA LEU A 562 -4.17 -16.02 21.20
C LEU A 562 -4.48 -14.63 21.78
N ASN A 563 -3.64 -13.64 21.53
CA ASN A 563 -3.85 -12.29 22.04
C ASN A 563 -5.06 -11.62 21.35
N GLN A 564 -6.10 -11.36 22.12
CA GLN A 564 -7.29 -10.59 21.73
C GLN A 564 -7.45 -9.28 22.53
N LEU A 565 -6.61 -9.06 23.53
CA LEU A 565 -6.77 -8.00 24.52
C LEU A 565 -5.95 -6.76 24.24
N THR A 566 -4.73 -6.95 23.73
CA THR A 566 -3.76 -5.87 23.56
C THR A 566 -3.40 -5.71 22.10
N ARG A 567 -3.39 -4.46 21.62
CA ARG A 567 -2.96 -4.12 20.25
C ARG A 567 -1.78 -3.16 20.29
N GLY A 568 -0.79 -3.39 19.46
CA GLY A 568 0.28 -2.43 19.23
C GLY A 568 -0.24 -1.14 18.63
N VAL A 569 0.41 -0.04 18.98
CA VAL A 569 0.12 1.29 18.43
C VAL A 569 1.44 1.94 18.05
N GLN A 570 1.70 1.95 16.75
CA GLN A 570 2.90 2.57 16.20
C GLN A 570 2.72 4.08 16.09
N GLY A 571 3.81 4.85 16.23
CA GLY A 571 3.79 6.30 16.12
C GLY A 571 3.15 7.06 17.29
N SER A 572 2.84 6.39 18.40
CA SER A 572 2.26 7.04 19.61
C SER A 572 3.20 8.03 20.29
N ASP A 573 4.50 7.94 20.03
CA ASP A 573 5.53 8.89 20.50
C ASP A 573 5.80 10.04 19.51
N GLY A 574 5.01 10.13 18.41
CA GLY A 574 5.25 11.13 17.36
C GLY A 574 5.29 12.58 17.85
N VAL A 575 4.33 12.98 18.68
CA VAL A 575 4.31 14.34 19.27
C VAL A 575 5.43 14.52 20.30
N TYR A 576 5.72 13.50 21.12
CA TYR A 576 6.86 13.53 22.04
C TYR A 576 8.19 13.80 21.32
N ARG A 577 8.37 13.20 20.13
CA ARG A 577 9.54 13.45 19.26
C ARG A 577 9.59 14.86 18.70
N MET A 578 8.45 15.48 18.50
CA MET A 578 8.33 16.85 17.99
C MET A 578 8.53 17.93 19.08
N ALA A 579 8.58 17.55 20.36
CA ALA A 579 8.55 18.50 21.48
C ALA A 579 9.64 19.60 21.38
N HIS A 580 10.84 19.27 20.94
CA HIS A 580 11.92 20.24 20.76
C HIS A 580 11.76 21.19 19.57
N GLN A 581 10.87 20.87 18.62
CA GLN A 581 10.54 21.65 17.43
C GLN A 581 9.11 22.24 17.51
N TRP A 582 8.46 22.16 18.68
CA TRP A 582 7.04 22.51 18.80
C TRP A 582 6.78 23.98 18.48
N SER A 583 7.63 24.89 18.96
CA SER A 583 7.51 26.32 18.67
C SER A 583 7.65 26.61 17.17
N GLU A 584 8.62 25.99 16.50
CA GLU A 584 8.82 26.11 15.05
C GLU A 584 7.60 25.57 14.27
N PHE A 585 7.05 24.45 14.71
CA PHE A 585 5.83 23.88 14.14
C PHE A 585 4.64 24.82 14.23
N ILE A 586 4.42 25.43 15.40
CA ILE A 586 3.33 26.40 15.60
C ILE A 586 3.56 27.67 14.78
N GLU A 587 4.78 28.22 14.74
CA GLU A 587 5.12 29.39 13.93
C GLU A 587 4.85 29.14 12.43
N GLU A 588 5.21 27.97 11.92
CA GLU A 588 4.97 27.62 10.52
C GLU A 588 3.47 27.50 10.22
N LEU A 589 2.67 26.94 11.15
CA LEU A 589 1.20 26.89 11.03
C LEU A 589 0.58 28.30 11.07
N GLU A 590 1.12 29.21 11.88
CA GLU A 590 0.67 30.61 11.89
C GLU A 590 1.00 31.32 10.58
N GLN A 591 2.17 31.05 9.97
CA GLN A 591 2.52 31.54 8.65
C GLN A 591 1.58 31.00 7.57
N LEU A 592 1.31 29.68 7.59
CA LEU A 592 0.33 29.03 6.73
C LEU A 592 -1.03 29.72 6.81
N SER A 593 -1.49 30.05 8.03
CA SER A 593 -2.79 30.70 8.26
C SER A 593 -2.90 32.13 7.73
N LYS A 594 -1.80 32.74 7.32
CA LYS A 594 -1.71 34.10 6.74
C LYS A 594 -1.43 34.07 5.23
N ASP A 595 -1.14 32.91 4.66
CA ASP A 595 -0.79 32.77 3.26
C ASP A 595 -2.04 32.89 2.36
N PRO A 596 -2.09 33.86 1.43
CA PRO A 596 -3.27 34.10 0.60
C PRO A 596 -3.55 32.97 -0.40
N ILE A 597 -2.51 32.29 -0.90
CA ILE A 597 -2.68 31.18 -1.84
C ILE A 597 -3.30 29.99 -1.12
N ILE A 598 -2.82 29.67 0.06
CA ILE A 598 -3.33 28.55 0.86
C ILE A 598 -4.77 28.77 1.31
N SER A 599 -5.15 30.02 1.58
CA SER A 599 -6.53 30.36 1.98
C SER A 599 -7.57 30.08 0.89
N GLU A 600 -7.16 29.96 -0.37
CA GLU A 600 -8.05 29.52 -1.45
C GLU A 600 -8.47 28.05 -1.31
N PHE A 601 -7.64 27.21 -0.67
CA PHE A 601 -7.83 25.76 -0.57
C PHE A 601 -8.21 25.27 0.82
N LEU A 602 -7.71 25.96 1.88
CA LEU A 602 -7.92 25.58 3.28
C LEU A 602 -8.85 26.56 4.01
N ASP A 603 -9.69 26.02 4.89
CA ASP A 603 -10.51 26.81 5.83
C ASP A 603 -9.62 27.33 6.97
N ILE A 604 -9.21 28.58 6.84
CA ILE A 604 -8.26 29.23 7.77
C ILE A 604 -8.85 29.38 9.18
N GLU A 605 -10.16 29.53 9.33
CA GLU A 605 -10.80 29.64 10.66
C GLU A 605 -10.76 28.31 11.41
N VAL A 606 -10.99 27.21 10.71
CA VAL A 606 -10.82 25.84 11.27
C VAL A 606 -9.37 25.61 11.68
N ILE A 607 -8.40 26.02 10.83
CA ILE A 607 -6.96 25.89 11.12
C ILE A 607 -6.57 26.73 12.35
N ARG A 608 -6.97 28.00 12.42
CA ARG A 608 -6.69 28.87 13.58
C ARG A 608 -7.29 28.33 14.87
N THR A 609 -8.52 27.80 14.80
CA THR A 609 -9.17 27.14 15.92
C THR A 609 -8.39 25.92 16.40
N ALA A 610 -7.91 25.10 15.48
CA ALA A 610 -7.09 23.94 15.81
C ALA A 610 -5.73 24.36 16.44
N ILE A 611 -5.05 25.37 15.87
CA ILE A 611 -3.81 25.92 16.44
C ILE A 611 -4.03 26.39 17.88
N SER A 612 -5.12 27.16 18.15
CA SER A 612 -5.39 27.69 19.48
C SER A 612 -5.53 26.64 20.58
N LYS A 613 -5.91 25.40 20.22
CA LYS A 613 -6.09 24.29 21.16
C LYS A 613 -4.78 23.60 21.55
N ILE A 614 -3.78 23.61 20.66
CA ILE A 614 -2.56 22.84 20.85
C ILE A 614 -1.30 23.69 21.02
N LYS A 615 -1.39 25.00 20.85
CA LYS A 615 -0.22 25.89 20.71
C LYS A 615 0.67 25.97 21.95
N GLU A 616 0.16 25.73 23.16
CA GLU A 616 0.89 26.02 24.40
C GLU A 616 1.99 24.98 24.64
N GLU A 617 1.62 23.70 24.78
CA GLU A 617 2.58 22.63 25.08
C GLU A 617 2.31 21.37 24.25
N PRO A 618 3.37 20.61 23.89
CA PRO A 618 3.24 19.36 23.16
C PRO A 618 2.81 18.22 24.08
N HIS A 619 1.52 17.92 24.13
CA HIS A 619 1.02 16.77 24.84
C HIS A 619 1.09 15.51 23.96
N PRO A 620 1.75 14.40 24.40
CA PRO A 620 1.87 13.18 23.61
C PRO A 620 0.54 12.62 23.07
N GLU A 621 -0.56 12.84 23.80
CA GLU A 621 -1.92 12.41 23.42
C GLU A 621 -2.43 13.08 22.14
N TYR A 622 -1.88 14.22 21.74
CA TYR A 622 -2.21 14.86 20.46
C TYR A 622 -1.89 13.98 19.25
N ALA A 623 -1.02 12.97 19.38
CA ALA A 623 -0.70 12.06 18.29
C ALA A 623 -1.94 11.42 17.63
N PHE A 624 -3.07 11.30 18.36
CA PHE A 624 -4.34 10.77 17.84
C PHE A 624 -5.47 11.80 17.83
N ASP A 625 -5.17 13.06 18.14
CA ASP A 625 -6.13 14.15 18.12
C ASP A 625 -6.48 14.56 16.69
N LEU A 626 -7.75 14.94 16.45
CA LEU A 626 -8.21 15.32 15.12
C LEU A 626 -7.71 16.72 14.72
N ASP A 627 -7.60 17.65 15.66
CA ASP A 627 -7.07 18.98 15.40
C ASP A 627 -5.58 18.90 14.99
N PHE A 628 -4.79 18.09 15.70
CA PHE A 628 -3.39 17.83 15.32
C PHE A 628 -3.29 17.19 13.93
N ARG A 629 -4.19 16.24 13.63
CA ARG A 629 -4.20 15.56 12.34
C ARG A 629 -4.47 16.49 11.16
N ILE A 630 -5.45 17.39 11.29
CA ILE A 630 -5.72 18.36 10.22
C ILE A 630 -4.58 19.37 10.08
N LEU A 631 -3.93 19.80 11.18
CA LEU A 631 -2.79 20.70 11.15
C LEU A 631 -1.59 20.07 10.41
N MET A 632 -1.25 18.83 10.72
CA MET A 632 -0.19 18.10 10.01
C MET A 632 -0.51 17.94 8.52
N ARG A 633 -1.75 17.57 8.18
CA ARG A 633 -2.17 17.45 6.77
C ARG A 633 -2.14 18.80 6.05
N SER A 634 -2.54 19.87 6.71
CA SER A 634 -2.46 21.23 6.16
C SER A 634 -1.02 21.66 5.92
N LEU A 635 -0.12 21.35 6.85
CA LEU A 635 1.29 21.66 6.71
C LEU A 635 1.95 20.89 5.56
N ILE A 636 1.61 19.62 5.39
CA ILE A 636 2.09 18.80 4.26
C ILE A 636 1.64 19.41 2.92
N VAL A 637 0.39 19.82 2.82
CA VAL A 637 -0.13 20.49 1.61
C VAL A 637 0.57 21.85 1.40
N TYR A 638 0.76 22.63 2.45
CA TYR A 638 1.43 23.93 2.40
C TYR A 638 2.86 23.82 1.87
N ARG A 639 3.66 22.92 2.45
CA ARG A 639 5.04 22.69 2.00
C ARG A 639 5.09 22.15 0.57
N PHE A 640 4.15 21.27 0.21
CA PHE A 640 4.05 20.79 -1.16
C PHE A 640 3.77 21.92 -2.15
N MET A 641 2.82 22.79 -1.86
CA MET A 641 2.46 23.90 -2.73
C MET A 641 3.61 24.91 -2.87
N LYS A 642 4.25 25.30 -1.77
CA LYS A 642 5.44 26.17 -1.81
C LYS A 642 6.59 25.65 -2.67
N LYS A 643 6.78 24.33 -2.71
CA LYS A 643 7.88 23.70 -3.47
C LYS A 643 7.52 23.50 -4.95
N ASN A 644 6.24 23.37 -5.29
CA ASN A 644 5.83 22.83 -6.58
C ASN A 644 4.91 23.73 -7.41
N ILE A 645 4.36 24.77 -6.80
CA ILE A 645 3.44 25.72 -7.43
C ILE A 645 3.91 27.16 -7.19
#